data_ab47ddb6d40091c3b78621e33c170a2d
#
_entry.id   ab47ddb6d40091c3b78621e33c170a2d
#
_cell.length_a   1.000
_cell.length_b   1.000
_cell.length_c   1.000
_cell.angle_alpha   90.00
_cell.angle_beta   90.00
_cell.angle_gamma   90.00
#
_symmetry.space_group_name_H-M   'P 1'
#
loop_
_entity.id
_entity.type
_entity.pdbx_description
1 polymer ?
#
loop_
_entity_poly.entity_id
_entity_poly.type
_entity_poly.pdbx_seq_one_letter_code
_entity_poly.pdbx_strand_id
1 'polypeptide(L)'
;MAVVAVAAMAQQQEYWEQPEVYQVNKLPARATLTPYATMEQALQRGDSEWVMDISGEWKFHWTATPAEAPEEFESVLYDDSEWNTIPVPGNWEVNGYGMPIYTNVTYPFPKNPPFIPHDDNPTGCYRHRFTLPDDWANRRVILHFESGLAAMYVWVNGIEVGYSEGTKTAVEFDITNFIQRGENVLAVKGLRWSDGSYLEDQDFWRLSGFDRGVKVYSVDNVRVADMFVVADLDENYKRGLYTSTVTIENALSYRFSGALELCLVDKEGRVLIKDSEQIIVDAGTVAEVVFDKQLAKVDAWSHEMPNLYTTVVTLKGADGRIIEATSARTGFRKVEIRDAQLLLNGEPLMINGVNIHEHNPATGHVVNRELMLKDIALMKQYNINAVRTSHYPQPTEWYDLCDEYGILLVDEANIEAHGCGTGWHESYPEFHPSHRAEWKGTHHDRVRSMVERDKNHPSVILWSMGNESSDGEVYGEMYTWIKDRDKTRFVQLEQGYGGAHTDIICPMYTPMGELRRYAEYKGLSKPYILCEFAHAMGNSTGNLREYFDIMALGKHMQGGFIWDWVDQGIDAVGRDSRHYWAYGGDYGAWMYPHDENFCCNGLLLPDRTPHPGLYEVKKVYQDINFELLEGGIVRIHNDFNFNDLSGYKFVYKLFCEGEQVAEGEITDVRCKAGKSADATIELPELKSGKEYMLNLYALQSAEHPLIPEGYEVASEQFALSDYDYSVKEGHRHVKVREGEDWLVASVGDVKVLFNKNNGRLERFVSGDKDIFKQLPEPWFWRAPTDNDWGAGFQRTANAWRTNRRRTVEASYDVKGNELMVRSVCELVDAPSLLTTTYTFMADGALKVEVEWERKSDYVPELPRFGMRMMLPEDFKNLKYYGRGPWENYSDRKESSFIGLYEQSTDEQLFPYVRPQESGNKTDVRWLELTNSEGVGVRVEGLQPLSISAMPYRSEDLDPGLSKKQMHYSDIEPRREVVLQVDLAQRGLGGDDTWGAQPHDPYRLTAEKYSYGYIIRPIDK
;
A
#
# COMPACT_ATOMS: atom_id res chain seq x y z
N MET A 1 -12.78 -15.60 69.79
CA MET A 1 -12.20 -15.03 68.55
C MET A 1 -11.81 -16.21 67.65
N ALA A 2 -12.64 -16.48 66.65
CA ALA A 2 -12.33 -17.49 65.67
C ALA A 2 -11.56 -16.80 64.52
N VAL A 3 -10.33 -17.18 64.31
CA VAL A 3 -9.53 -16.74 63.16
C VAL A 3 -10.00 -17.57 61.97
N VAL A 4 -10.74 -16.95 61.05
CA VAL A 4 -11.03 -17.55 59.73
C VAL A 4 -9.77 -17.34 58.89
N ALA A 5 -9.00 -18.40 58.68
CA ALA A 5 -7.97 -18.44 57.68
C ALA A 5 -8.64 -18.56 56.33
N VAL A 6 -8.68 -17.44 55.57
CA VAL A 6 -8.95 -17.45 54.15
C VAL A 6 -7.70 -18.07 53.50
N ALA A 7 -7.77 -19.34 53.14
CA ALA A 7 -6.82 -19.91 52.21
C ALA A 7 -7.05 -19.23 50.85
N ALA A 8 -6.19 -18.31 50.48
CA ALA A 8 -6.06 -17.90 49.09
C ALA A 8 -5.57 -19.18 48.36
N MET A 9 -6.46 -19.88 47.66
CA MET A 9 -6.04 -20.78 46.59
C MET A 9 -5.28 -19.89 45.60
N ALA A 10 -3.99 -20.10 45.47
CA ALA A 10 -3.27 -19.56 44.34
C ALA A 10 -3.97 -20.14 43.10
N GLN A 11 -4.69 -19.29 42.36
CA GLN A 11 -5.26 -19.64 41.09
C GLN A 11 -4.06 -20.06 40.24
N GLN A 12 -4.06 -21.26 39.68
CA GLN A 12 -3.00 -21.70 38.80
C GLN A 12 -3.05 -20.75 37.59
N GLN A 13 -1.98 -20.04 37.33
CA GLN A 13 -1.90 -19.09 36.23
C GLN A 13 -2.01 -19.87 34.94
N GLU A 14 -2.86 -19.43 34.03
CA GLU A 14 -3.07 -20.01 32.70
C GLU A 14 -1.83 -19.80 31.81
N TYR A 15 -1.57 -20.70 30.86
CA TYR A 15 -0.42 -20.58 29.96
C TYR A 15 -0.44 -19.23 29.19
N TRP A 16 -1.60 -18.81 28.74
CA TRP A 16 -1.82 -17.58 27.96
C TRP A 16 -1.67 -16.26 28.77
N GLU A 17 -1.15 -16.36 29.98
CA GLU A 17 -0.72 -15.23 30.84
C GLU A 17 0.69 -15.48 31.44
N GLN A 18 1.47 -16.38 30.82
CA GLN A 18 2.82 -16.75 31.27
C GLN A 18 3.81 -16.62 30.09
N PRO A 19 4.41 -15.45 29.84
CA PRO A 19 5.27 -15.21 28.69
C PRO A 19 6.42 -16.20 28.51
N GLU A 20 6.78 -16.93 29.56
CA GLU A 20 7.79 -17.99 29.52
C GLU A 20 7.24 -19.30 28.92
N VAL A 21 5.91 -19.46 28.81
CA VAL A 21 5.22 -20.66 28.33
C VAL A 21 4.54 -20.45 27.00
N TYR A 22 5.24 -19.87 26.06
CA TYR A 22 4.73 -19.57 24.71
C TYR A 22 4.55 -20.81 23.83
N GLN A 23 5.01 -22.00 24.28
CA GLN A 23 4.85 -23.26 23.54
C GLN A 23 5.01 -24.48 24.47
N VAL A 24 4.27 -25.58 24.16
CA VAL A 24 4.44 -26.90 24.74
C VAL A 24 4.41 -27.92 23.61
N ASN A 25 5.44 -28.77 23.51
CA ASN A 25 5.60 -29.82 22.50
C ASN A 25 5.60 -29.34 21.02
N LYS A 26 5.67 -28.05 20.75
CA LYS A 26 5.84 -27.50 19.38
C LYS A 26 7.20 -27.96 18.85
N LEU A 27 7.23 -28.42 17.60
CA LEU A 27 8.47 -28.76 16.91
C LEU A 27 9.26 -27.49 16.59
N PRO A 28 10.62 -27.59 16.52
CA PRO A 28 11.45 -26.46 16.10
C PRO A 28 11.07 -25.96 14.70
N ALA A 29 11.12 -24.64 14.52
CA ALA A 29 10.93 -24.02 13.22
C ALA A 29 11.97 -24.50 12.20
N ARG A 30 11.56 -24.67 10.95
CA ARG A 30 12.37 -25.18 9.85
C ARG A 30 11.93 -24.59 8.51
N ALA A 31 12.74 -24.76 7.47
CA ALA A 31 12.33 -24.45 6.12
C ALA A 31 11.06 -25.23 5.72
N THR A 32 10.19 -24.61 4.92
CA THR A 32 9.02 -25.29 4.38
C THR A 32 9.47 -26.32 3.35
N LEU A 33 9.45 -27.60 3.71
CA LEU A 33 9.86 -28.72 2.89
C LEU A 33 8.71 -29.70 2.72
N THR A 34 8.39 -30.02 1.47
CA THR A 34 7.41 -31.04 1.11
C THR A 34 8.13 -32.38 0.92
N PRO A 35 7.74 -33.45 1.64
CA PRO A 35 8.26 -34.79 1.38
C PRO A 35 7.66 -35.41 0.12
N TYR A 36 8.47 -36.04 -0.73
CA TYR A 36 8.04 -36.73 -1.96
C TYR A 36 8.62 -38.13 -1.99
N ALA A 37 7.95 -39.03 -2.70
CA ALA A 37 8.40 -40.41 -2.87
C ALA A 37 9.53 -40.52 -3.90
N THR A 38 9.64 -39.59 -4.86
CA THR A 38 10.66 -39.63 -5.92
C THR A 38 11.30 -38.26 -6.14
N MET A 39 12.50 -38.30 -6.71
CA MET A 39 13.21 -37.10 -7.14
C MET A 39 12.44 -36.29 -8.20
N GLU A 40 11.76 -37.01 -9.12
CA GLU A 40 10.97 -36.36 -10.18
C GLU A 40 9.81 -35.55 -9.62
N GLN A 41 9.09 -36.09 -8.63
CA GLN A 41 8.02 -35.37 -7.94
C GLN A 41 8.58 -34.15 -7.18
N ALA A 42 9.69 -34.31 -6.47
CA ALA A 42 10.36 -33.23 -5.78
C ALA A 42 10.83 -32.09 -6.73
N LEU A 43 11.30 -32.46 -7.92
CA LEU A 43 11.70 -31.49 -8.95
C LEU A 43 10.48 -30.70 -9.51
N GLN A 44 9.37 -31.39 -9.71
CA GLN A 44 8.13 -30.77 -10.20
C GLN A 44 7.43 -29.90 -9.15
N ARG A 45 7.69 -30.16 -7.85
CA ARG A 45 7.05 -29.44 -6.72
C ARG A 45 5.50 -29.44 -6.77
N GLY A 46 4.94 -30.51 -7.32
CA GLY A 46 3.49 -30.70 -7.38
C GLY A 46 2.93 -31.31 -6.10
N ASP A 47 1.71 -31.85 -6.20
CA ASP A 47 1.07 -32.53 -5.08
C ASP A 47 1.90 -33.75 -4.61
N SER A 48 1.95 -33.95 -3.31
CA SER A 48 2.65 -35.09 -2.70
C SER A 48 1.67 -36.05 -2.04
N GLU A 49 1.84 -37.36 -2.28
CA GLU A 49 1.09 -38.40 -1.59
C GLU A 49 1.38 -38.45 -0.09
N TRP A 50 2.42 -37.77 0.37
CA TRP A 50 2.81 -37.66 1.77
C TRP A 50 2.27 -36.40 2.46
N VAL A 51 1.43 -35.62 1.79
CA VAL A 51 0.79 -34.41 2.32
C VAL A 51 -0.72 -34.51 2.13
N MET A 52 -1.44 -34.28 3.18
CA MET A 52 -2.90 -34.19 3.17
C MET A 52 -3.33 -32.83 3.67
N ASP A 53 -4.01 -32.07 2.82
CA ASP A 53 -4.69 -30.85 3.24
C ASP A 53 -5.98 -31.23 3.97
N ILE A 54 -6.13 -30.76 5.19
CA ILE A 54 -7.30 -30.95 6.04
C ILE A 54 -8.09 -29.66 6.26
N SER A 55 -7.73 -28.61 5.52
CA SER A 55 -8.50 -27.38 5.47
C SER A 55 -9.93 -27.62 4.97
N GLY A 56 -10.79 -26.62 5.05
CA GLY A 56 -12.19 -26.70 4.61
C GLY A 56 -13.17 -26.43 5.73
N GLU A 57 -14.36 -27.02 5.70
CA GLU A 57 -15.39 -26.77 6.71
C GLU A 57 -15.13 -27.60 7.98
N TRP A 58 -14.87 -26.90 9.10
CA TRP A 58 -14.69 -27.53 10.41
C TRP A 58 -15.88 -27.25 11.32
N LYS A 59 -16.21 -28.15 12.23
CA LYS A 59 -17.16 -27.89 13.31
C LYS A 59 -16.60 -26.82 14.22
N PHE A 60 -17.45 -25.85 14.59
CA PHE A 60 -17.05 -24.67 15.34
C PHE A 60 -18.06 -24.25 16.39
N HIS A 61 -17.56 -23.94 17.57
CA HIS A 61 -18.35 -23.39 18.67
C HIS A 61 -17.62 -22.18 19.26
N TRP A 62 -18.30 -21.01 19.19
CA TRP A 62 -17.76 -19.76 19.68
C TRP A 62 -18.36 -19.40 21.03
N THR A 63 -17.54 -18.90 21.96
CA THR A 63 -17.96 -18.36 23.26
C THR A 63 -17.33 -16.99 23.53
N ALA A 64 -17.99 -16.20 24.39
CA ALA A 64 -17.47 -14.86 24.72
C ALA A 64 -16.26 -14.92 25.67
N THR A 65 -16.14 -16.00 26.44
CA THR A 65 -15.07 -16.18 27.41
C THR A 65 -14.49 -17.60 27.39
N PRO A 66 -13.25 -17.79 27.82
CA PRO A 66 -12.65 -19.12 27.93
C PRO A 66 -13.39 -20.07 28.89
N ALA A 67 -14.02 -19.50 29.93
CA ALA A 67 -14.77 -20.26 30.93
C ALA A 67 -16.11 -20.84 30.41
N GLU A 68 -16.63 -20.27 29.33
CA GLU A 68 -17.85 -20.77 28.70
C GLU A 68 -17.60 -21.84 27.64
N ALA A 69 -16.31 -22.15 27.35
CA ALA A 69 -15.96 -23.20 26.41
C ALA A 69 -16.55 -24.55 26.87
N PRO A 70 -17.12 -25.37 25.95
CA PRO A 70 -17.71 -26.64 26.32
C PRO A 70 -16.72 -27.58 27.03
N GLU A 71 -17.11 -28.14 28.14
CA GLU A 71 -16.27 -29.12 28.87
C GLU A 71 -16.11 -30.40 28.02
N GLU A 72 -14.93 -31.02 28.07
CA GLU A 72 -14.58 -32.29 27.40
C GLU A 72 -14.87 -32.29 25.87
N PHE A 73 -14.92 -31.10 25.21
CA PHE A 73 -15.20 -31.02 23.79
C PHE A 73 -14.13 -31.70 22.92
N GLU A 74 -12.93 -31.91 23.44
CA GLU A 74 -11.83 -32.64 22.80
C GLU A 74 -12.06 -34.15 22.75
N SER A 75 -12.98 -34.69 23.57
CA SER A 75 -13.28 -36.12 23.64
C SER A 75 -13.80 -36.65 22.29
N VAL A 76 -13.35 -37.83 21.89
CA VAL A 76 -13.86 -38.52 20.70
C VAL A 76 -15.36 -38.86 20.79
N LEU A 77 -15.91 -38.95 22.02
CA LEU A 77 -17.32 -39.25 22.29
C LEU A 77 -18.21 -38.01 22.38
N TYR A 78 -17.61 -36.81 22.28
CA TYR A 78 -18.34 -35.57 22.37
C TYR A 78 -19.30 -35.42 21.16
N ASP A 79 -20.55 -35.06 21.44
CA ASP A 79 -21.57 -34.84 20.42
C ASP A 79 -21.52 -33.40 19.90
N ASP A 80 -20.91 -33.21 18.73
CA ASP A 80 -20.77 -31.94 18.02
C ASP A 80 -21.83 -31.72 16.92
N SER A 81 -22.92 -32.52 16.93
CA SER A 81 -23.95 -32.45 15.88
C SER A 81 -24.63 -31.09 15.78
N GLU A 82 -24.83 -30.43 16.91
CA GLU A 82 -25.46 -29.10 16.98
C GLU A 82 -24.47 -27.93 16.73
N TRP A 83 -23.17 -28.19 16.56
CA TRP A 83 -22.22 -27.15 16.26
C TRP A 83 -22.36 -26.64 14.84
N ASN A 84 -22.18 -25.34 14.65
CA ASN A 84 -22.03 -24.75 13.35
C ASN A 84 -20.76 -25.25 12.64
N THR A 85 -20.54 -24.78 11.43
CA THR A 85 -19.27 -24.91 10.73
C THR A 85 -18.65 -23.54 10.48
N ILE A 86 -17.32 -23.53 10.29
CA ILE A 86 -16.55 -22.37 9.86
C ILE A 86 -15.52 -22.84 8.84
N PRO A 87 -15.24 -22.04 7.78
CA PRO A 87 -14.12 -22.36 6.91
C PRO A 87 -12.77 -22.28 7.65
N VAL A 88 -11.87 -23.16 7.34
CA VAL A 88 -10.45 -23.12 7.76
C VAL A 88 -9.61 -23.18 6.46
N PRO A 89 -8.88 -22.11 6.11
CA PRO A 89 -8.76 -20.86 6.85
C PRO A 89 -10.03 -20.02 6.87
N GLY A 90 -10.18 -19.21 7.93
CA GLY A 90 -11.32 -18.31 8.11
C GLY A 90 -11.23 -17.50 9.39
N ASN A 91 -11.42 -16.19 9.28
CA ASN A 91 -11.51 -15.33 10.46
C ASN A 91 -12.92 -15.38 11.06
N TRP A 92 -13.01 -15.38 12.38
CA TRP A 92 -14.28 -15.52 13.11
C TRP A 92 -15.24 -14.38 12.78
N GLU A 93 -14.74 -13.16 12.83
CA GLU A 93 -15.54 -11.93 12.80
C GLU A 93 -16.19 -11.72 11.43
N VAL A 94 -15.51 -12.03 10.34
CA VAL A 94 -16.09 -11.96 8.98
C VAL A 94 -17.00 -13.15 8.67
N ASN A 95 -16.96 -14.19 9.51
CA ASN A 95 -17.87 -15.34 9.46
C ASN A 95 -19.02 -15.22 10.48
N GLY A 96 -19.19 -14.05 11.12
CA GLY A 96 -20.34 -13.73 11.97
C GLY A 96 -20.18 -14.10 13.44
N TYR A 97 -18.95 -14.35 13.91
CA TYR A 97 -18.63 -14.66 15.30
C TYR A 97 -17.81 -13.55 15.95
N GLY A 98 -18.38 -12.81 16.86
CA GLY A 98 -17.74 -11.65 17.45
C GLY A 98 -17.83 -10.40 16.58
N MET A 99 -16.94 -9.44 16.78
CA MET A 99 -16.89 -8.17 16.04
C MET A 99 -15.48 -7.84 15.61
N PRO A 100 -15.26 -7.41 14.36
CA PRO A 100 -14.00 -6.83 13.95
C PRO A 100 -13.68 -5.58 14.77
N ILE A 101 -12.46 -5.45 15.24
CA ILE A 101 -11.96 -4.27 15.95
C ILE A 101 -10.77 -3.73 15.17
N TYR A 102 -10.77 -2.43 14.89
CA TYR A 102 -9.64 -1.76 14.30
C TYR A 102 -9.09 -0.70 15.25
N THR A 103 -7.86 -0.87 15.68
CA THR A 103 -7.09 0.15 16.41
C THR A 103 -5.68 0.19 15.87
N ASN A 104 -5.04 1.36 15.90
CA ASN A 104 -3.63 1.54 15.60
C ASN A 104 -2.79 1.26 16.88
N VAL A 105 -2.61 2.25 17.75
CA VAL A 105 -1.70 2.19 18.91
C VAL A 105 -2.35 1.57 20.16
N THR A 106 -3.65 1.68 20.26
CA THR A 106 -4.36 1.29 21.49
C THR A 106 -4.71 -0.19 21.47
N TYR A 107 -4.20 -0.94 22.46
CA TYR A 107 -4.70 -2.32 22.65
C TYR A 107 -6.22 -2.34 22.78
N PRO A 108 -6.91 -3.28 22.13
CA PRO A 108 -8.37 -3.39 22.23
C PRO A 108 -8.85 -3.91 23.60
N PHE A 109 -7.95 -4.16 24.52
CA PHE A 109 -8.19 -4.61 25.89
C PHE A 109 -7.37 -3.75 26.89
N PRO A 110 -7.69 -3.76 28.20
CA PRO A 110 -6.95 -3.01 29.21
C PRO A 110 -5.49 -3.42 29.29
N LYS A 111 -4.56 -2.50 29.12
CA LYS A 111 -3.12 -2.76 29.17
C LYS A 111 -2.66 -3.07 30.59
N ASN A 112 -2.31 -4.34 30.83
CA ASN A 112 -1.78 -4.86 32.11
C ASN A 112 -0.89 -6.09 31.89
N PRO A 113 0.20 -6.00 31.06
CA PRO A 113 1.00 -7.16 30.70
C PRO A 113 1.62 -7.87 31.91
N PRO A 114 1.56 -9.21 32.00
CA PRO A 114 1.14 -10.15 30.96
C PRO A 114 -0.36 -10.52 30.99
N PHE A 115 -1.14 -9.94 31.86
CA PHE A 115 -2.52 -10.34 32.10
C PHE A 115 -3.48 -9.88 31.01
N ILE A 116 -4.44 -10.75 30.70
CA ILE A 116 -5.50 -10.55 29.69
C ILE A 116 -6.87 -10.62 30.40
N PRO A 117 -7.89 -9.87 29.94
CA PRO A 117 -9.25 -10.00 30.51
C PRO A 117 -9.79 -11.42 30.38
N HIS A 118 -10.28 -12.01 31.48
CA HIS A 118 -10.93 -13.32 31.48
C HIS A 118 -12.42 -13.24 31.11
N ASP A 119 -13.03 -12.08 31.28
CA ASP A 119 -14.45 -11.81 31.04
C ASP A 119 -14.74 -11.17 29.66
N ASP A 120 -13.69 -10.94 28.87
CA ASP A 120 -13.78 -10.45 27.49
C ASP A 120 -12.59 -11.02 26.67
N ASN A 121 -12.56 -12.35 26.54
CA ASN A 121 -11.58 -13.06 25.71
C ASN A 121 -12.28 -14.12 24.87
N PRO A 122 -12.84 -13.73 23.72
CA PRO A 122 -13.52 -14.68 22.84
C PRO A 122 -12.71 -15.94 22.56
N THR A 123 -13.40 -17.07 22.60
CA THR A 123 -12.79 -18.38 22.48
C THR A 123 -13.52 -19.21 21.41
N GLY A 124 -12.76 -19.79 20.49
CA GLY A 124 -13.26 -20.67 19.44
C GLY A 124 -12.83 -22.12 19.69
N CYS A 125 -13.79 -23.01 19.78
CA CYS A 125 -13.54 -24.46 19.86
C CYS A 125 -13.80 -25.07 18.48
N TYR A 126 -12.78 -25.70 17.92
CA TYR A 126 -12.83 -26.36 16.62
C TYR A 126 -12.79 -27.87 16.78
N ARG A 127 -13.50 -28.58 15.92
CA ARG A 127 -13.39 -30.04 15.79
C ARG A 127 -13.39 -30.42 14.31
N HIS A 128 -12.45 -31.29 13.96
CA HIS A 128 -12.34 -31.82 12.59
C HIS A 128 -12.07 -33.32 12.63
N ARG A 129 -12.74 -34.06 11.71
CA ARG A 129 -12.55 -35.50 11.54
C ARG A 129 -11.79 -35.78 10.27
N PHE A 130 -10.71 -36.52 10.37
CA PHE A 130 -9.87 -36.86 9.22
C PHE A 130 -9.46 -38.34 9.27
N THR A 131 -9.21 -38.91 8.10
CA THR A 131 -8.76 -40.30 7.97
C THR A 131 -7.44 -40.33 7.25
N LEU A 132 -6.44 -40.95 7.88
CA LEU A 132 -5.14 -41.08 7.25
C LEU A 132 -5.14 -42.22 6.20
N PRO A 133 -4.39 -42.10 5.10
CA PRO A 133 -4.16 -43.16 4.15
C PRO A 133 -3.53 -44.41 4.79
N ASP A 134 -3.93 -45.60 4.37
CA ASP A 134 -3.42 -46.88 4.93
C ASP A 134 -1.92 -47.08 4.74
N ASP A 135 -1.34 -46.51 3.69
CA ASP A 135 0.08 -46.55 3.34
C ASP A 135 0.96 -45.65 4.22
N TRP A 136 0.36 -44.78 5.02
CA TRP A 136 1.06 -44.01 6.05
C TRP A 136 1.35 -44.82 7.32
N ALA A 137 0.92 -46.09 7.38
CA ALA A 137 1.20 -46.93 8.50
C ALA A 137 2.71 -47.10 8.77
N ASN A 138 3.12 -46.97 10.06
CA ASN A 138 4.51 -46.97 10.52
C ASN A 138 5.38 -45.77 10.10
N ARG A 139 4.77 -44.72 9.54
CA ARG A 139 5.43 -43.42 9.33
C ARG A 139 5.11 -42.49 10.50
N ARG A 140 5.91 -41.44 10.64
CA ARG A 140 5.58 -40.35 11.56
C ARG A 140 4.55 -39.44 10.88
N VAL A 141 3.71 -38.85 11.69
CA VAL A 141 2.64 -37.93 11.23
C VAL A 141 2.81 -36.59 11.94
N ILE A 142 3.02 -35.55 11.18
CA ILE A 142 3.21 -34.18 11.65
C ILE A 142 1.98 -33.38 11.30
N LEU A 143 1.33 -32.80 12.29
CA LEU A 143 0.26 -31.83 12.13
C LEU A 143 0.89 -30.45 11.95
N HIS A 144 0.54 -29.77 10.87
CA HIS A 144 1.10 -28.49 10.44
C HIS A 144 -0.02 -27.46 10.28
N PHE A 145 0.00 -26.45 11.10
CA PHE A 145 -0.76 -25.23 10.94
C PHE A 145 0.15 -24.20 10.25
N GLU A 146 -0.28 -23.64 9.09
CA GLU A 146 0.52 -22.63 8.39
C GLU A 146 0.56 -21.28 9.11
N SER A 147 -0.38 -21.05 10.05
CA SER A 147 -0.41 -19.95 11.02
C SER A 147 -0.93 -20.46 12.35
N GLY A 148 -0.30 -20.04 13.46
CA GLY A 148 -0.85 -20.22 14.80
C GLY A 148 -2.04 -19.29 15.07
N LEU A 149 -2.60 -19.40 16.29
CA LEU A 149 -3.57 -18.46 16.86
C LEU A 149 -2.89 -17.65 17.97
N ALA A 150 -3.54 -16.60 18.47
CA ALA A 150 -3.00 -15.81 19.60
C ALA A 150 -2.62 -16.71 20.77
N ALA A 151 -3.48 -17.68 21.10
CA ALA A 151 -3.13 -18.87 21.91
C ALA A 151 -3.96 -20.06 21.42
N MET A 152 -3.35 -21.24 21.31
CA MET A 152 -4.05 -22.44 20.90
C MET A 152 -3.61 -23.69 21.67
N TYR A 153 -4.60 -24.44 22.15
CA TYR A 153 -4.45 -25.79 22.71
C TYR A 153 -4.88 -26.80 21.65
N VAL A 154 -4.15 -27.88 21.48
CA VAL A 154 -4.38 -28.88 20.44
C VAL A 154 -4.52 -30.27 21.04
N TRP A 155 -5.58 -31.00 20.67
CA TRP A 155 -5.83 -32.38 21.03
C TRP A 155 -6.04 -33.25 19.80
N VAL A 156 -5.55 -34.48 19.87
CA VAL A 156 -5.85 -35.52 18.89
C VAL A 156 -6.42 -36.72 19.63
N ASN A 157 -7.60 -37.15 19.20
CA ASN A 157 -8.33 -38.28 19.82
C ASN A 157 -8.54 -38.11 21.34
N GLY A 158 -8.78 -36.89 21.82
CA GLY A 158 -9.01 -36.55 23.21
C GLY A 158 -7.75 -36.46 24.08
N ILE A 159 -6.58 -36.57 23.48
CA ILE A 159 -5.31 -36.47 24.20
C ILE A 159 -4.63 -35.16 23.81
N GLU A 160 -4.25 -34.35 24.79
CA GLU A 160 -3.53 -33.10 24.56
C GLU A 160 -2.19 -33.36 23.88
N VAL A 161 -2.00 -32.71 22.72
CA VAL A 161 -0.78 -32.77 21.91
C VAL A 161 0.18 -31.66 22.31
N GLY A 162 -0.33 -30.43 22.49
CA GLY A 162 0.51 -29.32 22.84
C GLY A 162 -0.22 -27.97 22.82
N TYR A 163 0.59 -26.93 23.00
CA TYR A 163 0.19 -25.53 23.09
C TYR A 163 1.12 -24.64 22.25
N SER A 164 0.60 -23.57 21.71
CA SER A 164 1.41 -22.54 21.03
C SER A 164 0.74 -21.18 21.11
N GLU A 165 1.55 -20.14 21.18
CA GLU A 165 1.17 -18.74 21.02
C GLU A 165 1.83 -18.12 19.79
N GLY A 166 1.20 -17.05 19.29
CA GLY A 166 1.69 -16.26 18.17
C GLY A 166 1.06 -16.66 16.84
N THR A 167 0.63 -15.63 16.13
CA THR A 167 0.04 -15.75 14.79
C THR A 167 1.10 -15.67 13.68
N LYS A 168 0.69 -15.83 12.43
CA LYS A 168 1.47 -15.51 11.20
C LYS A 168 2.70 -16.41 10.93
N THR A 169 3.03 -17.34 11.79
CA THR A 169 4.11 -18.33 11.57
C THR A 169 3.61 -19.75 11.77
N ALA A 170 4.28 -20.70 11.12
CA ALA A 170 3.88 -22.11 11.16
C ALA A 170 4.05 -22.73 12.57
N VAL A 171 3.11 -23.61 12.90
CA VAL A 171 3.13 -24.40 14.15
C VAL A 171 3.04 -25.87 13.79
N GLU A 172 4.01 -26.68 14.24
CA GLU A 172 4.05 -28.11 13.98
C GLU A 172 4.05 -28.95 15.26
N PHE A 173 3.28 -30.05 15.24
CA PHE A 173 3.26 -31.04 16.29
C PHE A 173 3.43 -32.45 15.71
N ASP A 174 4.25 -33.28 16.37
CA ASP A 174 4.33 -34.73 16.08
C ASP A 174 3.17 -35.46 16.74
N ILE A 175 2.21 -35.86 15.94
CA ILE A 175 0.98 -36.55 16.39
C ILE A 175 1.05 -38.06 16.21
N THR A 176 2.19 -38.62 15.90
CA THR A 176 2.39 -40.05 15.62
C THR A 176 1.84 -40.98 16.71
N ASN A 177 2.04 -40.60 17.98
CA ASN A 177 1.61 -41.40 19.11
C ASN A 177 0.13 -41.18 19.52
N PHE A 178 -0.54 -40.22 18.86
CA PHE A 178 -1.91 -39.81 19.17
C PHE A 178 -2.92 -40.29 18.15
N ILE A 179 -2.45 -40.69 16.95
CA ILE A 179 -3.29 -41.14 15.84
C ILE A 179 -3.69 -42.61 15.97
N GLN A 180 -4.82 -42.97 15.35
CA GLN A 180 -5.31 -44.37 15.25
C GLN A 180 -5.62 -44.70 13.78
N ARG A 181 -5.80 -46.00 13.50
CA ARG A 181 -6.31 -46.43 12.19
C ARG A 181 -7.76 -45.99 12.00
N GLY A 182 -8.07 -45.54 10.82
CA GLY A 182 -9.40 -45.05 10.50
C GLY A 182 -9.56 -43.57 10.85
N GLU A 183 -10.74 -43.18 11.31
CA GLU A 183 -11.08 -41.82 11.64
C GLU A 183 -10.35 -41.33 12.88
N ASN A 184 -9.79 -40.11 12.80
CA ASN A 184 -9.17 -39.37 13.89
C ASN A 184 -9.94 -38.07 14.13
N VAL A 185 -9.93 -37.58 15.37
CA VAL A 185 -10.54 -36.31 15.76
C VAL A 185 -9.45 -35.35 16.18
N LEU A 186 -9.34 -34.25 15.45
CA LEU A 186 -8.57 -33.08 15.83
C LEU A 186 -9.49 -32.12 16.57
N ALA A 187 -9.09 -31.65 17.74
CA ALA A 187 -9.77 -30.58 18.45
C ALA A 187 -8.78 -29.44 18.75
N VAL A 188 -9.23 -28.21 18.60
CA VAL A 188 -8.41 -27.01 18.90
C VAL A 188 -9.26 -26.02 19.69
N LYS A 189 -8.70 -25.49 20.78
CA LYS A 189 -9.24 -24.34 21.49
C LYS A 189 -8.35 -23.14 21.23
N GLY A 190 -8.88 -22.14 20.52
CA GLY A 190 -8.19 -20.90 20.23
C GLY A 190 -8.75 -19.76 21.08
N LEU A 191 -7.88 -18.93 21.61
CA LEU A 191 -8.24 -17.70 22.31
C LEU A 191 -7.96 -16.50 21.41
N ARG A 192 -8.79 -15.43 21.54
CA ARG A 192 -8.58 -14.19 20.83
C ARG A 192 -7.35 -13.45 21.33
N TRP A 193 -7.12 -13.47 22.65
CA TRP A 193 -6.05 -12.76 23.32
C TRP A 193 -5.22 -13.68 24.20
N SER A 194 -3.92 -13.39 24.23
CA SER A 194 -2.95 -13.98 25.15
C SER A 194 -1.93 -12.91 25.58
N ASP A 195 -1.00 -13.25 26.45
CA ASP A 195 0.12 -12.36 26.72
C ASP A 195 0.93 -12.09 25.44
N GLY A 196 1.02 -13.06 24.51
CA GLY A 196 1.57 -12.85 23.17
C GLY A 196 0.92 -11.73 22.37
N SER A 197 -0.33 -11.37 22.67
CA SER A 197 -1.03 -10.25 22.01
C SER A 197 -0.43 -8.88 22.32
N TYR A 198 0.38 -8.76 23.39
CA TYR A 198 1.17 -7.54 23.64
C TYR A 198 2.34 -7.36 22.67
N LEU A 199 2.67 -8.38 21.88
CA LEU A 199 3.65 -8.34 20.80
C LEU A 199 3.00 -8.37 19.40
N GLU A 200 1.67 -8.28 19.33
CA GLU A 200 0.90 -8.27 18.08
C GLU A 200 -0.04 -7.08 18.03
N ASP A 201 0.56 -5.88 18.22
CA ASP A 201 -0.15 -4.59 18.25
C ASP A 201 -0.11 -3.85 16.91
N GLN A 202 -0.07 -4.59 15.80
CA GLN A 202 0.00 -4.04 14.46
C GLN A 202 -1.21 -3.14 14.14
N ASP A 203 -0.97 -2.13 13.29
CA ASP A 203 -1.98 -1.22 12.75
C ASP A 203 -2.84 -1.93 11.69
N PHE A 204 -3.71 -2.82 12.13
CA PHE A 204 -4.57 -3.62 11.26
C PHE A 204 -5.84 -4.08 12.00
N TRP A 205 -6.78 -4.69 11.28
CA TRP A 205 -7.95 -5.30 11.90
C TRP A 205 -7.56 -6.41 12.88
N ARG A 206 -8.13 -6.39 14.07
CA ARG A 206 -7.99 -7.44 15.07
C ARG A 206 -8.98 -8.57 14.76
N LEU A 207 -8.58 -9.47 13.89
CA LEU A 207 -9.35 -10.64 13.49
C LEU A 207 -8.78 -11.92 14.12
N SER A 208 -9.65 -12.88 14.40
CA SER A 208 -9.30 -14.14 15.04
C SER A 208 -9.54 -15.32 14.11
N GLY A 209 -9.06 -16.48 14.47
CA GLY A 209 -9.20 -17.70 13.66
C GLY A 209 -7.98 -18.01 12.82
N PHE A 210 -8.05 -19.07 12.03
CA PHE A 210 -6.94 -19.49 11.20
C PHE A 210 -6.86 -18.65 9.92
N ASP A 211 -5.81 -17.85 9.78
CA ASP A 211 -5.56 -17.05 8.57
C ASP A 211 -5.12 -17.93 7.39
N ARG A 212 -4.54 -19.10 7.67
CA ARG A 212 -3.90 -19.99 6.70
C ARG A 212 -4.32 -21.44 6.92
N GLY A 213 -4.00 -22.29 5.94
CA GLY A 213 -4.43 -23.68 5.90
C GLY A 213 -3.81 -24.59 6.96
N VAL A 214 -4.36 -25.79 7.07
CA VAL A 214 -3.90 -26.84 7.98
C VAL A 214 -3.64 -28.13 7.20
N LYS A 215 -2.45 -28.70 7.37
CA LYS A 215 -1.97 -29.87 6.64
C LYS A 215 -1.48 -30.95 7.60
N VAL A 216 -1.45 -32.18 7.11
CA VAL A 216 -0.82 -33.30 7.80
C VAL A 216 0.25 -33.87 6.88
N TYR A 217 1.47 -33.96 7.41
CA TYR A 217 2.63 -34.53 6.70
C TYR A 217 2.90 -35.96 7.19
N SER A 218 3.09 -36.89 6.24
CA SER A 218 3.60 -38.21 6.53
C SER A 218 5.09 -38.23 6.24
N VAL A 219 5.95 -38.40 7.23
CA VAL A 219 7.39 -38.46 7.08
C VAL A 219 7.93 -39.79 7.57
N ASP A 220 9.08 -40.21 7.07
CA ASP A 220 9.71 -41.41 7.54
C ASP A 220 10.34 -41.19 8.94
N ASN A 221 10.63 -42.29 9.67
CA ASN A 221 11.37 -42.20 10.96
C ASN A 221 12.81 -41.69 10.76
N VAL A 222 13.35 -41.79 9.54
CA VAL A 222 14.57 -41.11 9.13
C VAL A 222 14.21 -40.17 8.01
N ARG A 223 14.35 -38.85 8.25
CA ARG A 223 13.88 -37.83 7.32
C ARG A 223 14.87 -36.70 7.12
N VAL A 224 14.64 -35.91 6.07
CA VAL A 224 15.22 -34.59 5.95
C VAL A 224 14.43 -33.66 6.87
N ALA A 225 15.01 -33.29 8.00
CA ALA A 225 14.36 -32.42 8.98
C ALA A 225 14.41 -30.95 8.60
N ASP A 226 15.54 -30.50 8.01
CA ASP A 226 15.72 -29.12 7.55
C ASP A 226 16.71 -29.07 6.38
N MET A 227 16.63 -28.00 5.59
CA MET A 227 17.58 -27.68 4.54
C MET A 227 17.84 -26.19 4.49
N PHE A 228 19.10 -25.78 4.48
CA PHE A 228 19.50 -24.41 4.25
C PHE A 228 20.41 -24.33 3.02
N VAL A 229 19.95 -23.63 2.00
CA VAL A 229 20.66 -23.44 0.74
C VAL A 229 21.18 -22.00 0.64
N VAL A 230 22.48 -21.88 0.55
CA VAL A 230 23.17 -20.63 0.25
C VAL A 230 23.69 -20.69 -1.17
N ALA A 231 23.11 -19.90 -2.06
CA ALA A 231 23.52 -19.73 -3.45
C ALA A 231 24.06 -18.30 -3.63
N ASP A 232 25.35 -18.13 -3.39
CA ASP A 232 26.05 -16.86 -3.44
C ASP A 232 26.87 -16.71 -4.74
N LEU A 233 27.43 -15.55 -4.96
CA LEU A 233 28.31 -15.23 -6.09
C LEU A 233 29.72 -14.89 -5.61
N ASP A 234 30.71 -15.17 -6.49
CA ASP A 234 32.07 -14.73 -6.26
C ASP A 234 32.21 -13.19 -6.29
N GLU A 235 33.40 -12.67 -5.98
CA GLU A 235 33.71 -11.22 -5.99
C GLU A 235 33.51 -10.55 -7.37
N ASN A 236 33.44 -11.32 -8.44
CA ASN A 236 33.21 -10.83 -9.80
C ASN A 236 31.78 -11.06 -10.29
N TYR A 237 30.90 -11.55 -9.43
CA TYR A 237 29.46 -11.82 -9.68
C TYR A 237 29.20 -12.74 -10.89
N LYS A 238 30.11 -13.71 -11.14
CA LYS A 238 30.05 -14.61 -12.31
C LYS A 238 30.00 -16.08 -11.95
N ARG A 239 30.73 -16.47 -10.89
CA ARG A 239 30.77 -17.85 -10.43
C ARG A 239 29.74 -18.06 -9.34
N GLY A 240 29.08 -19.20 -9.38
CA GLY A 240 28.18 -19.59 -8.29
C GLY A 240 28.98 -20.25 -7.16
N LEU A 241 28.77 -19.77 -5.95
CA LEU A 241 29.22 -20.37 -4.69
C LEU A 241 27.99 -21.02 -4.05
N TYR A 242 27.96 -22.32 -4.03
CA TYR A 242 26.79 -23.09 -3.59
C TYR A 242 27.13 -23.90 -2.35
N THR A 243 26.38 -23.67 -1.27
CA THR A 243 26.45 -24.48 -0.05
C THR A 243 25.03 -24.91 0.34
N SER A 244 24.85 -26.22 0.58
CA SER A 244 23.60 -26.75 1.12
C SER A 244 23.91 -27.53 2.38
N THR A 245 23.32 -27.08 3.50
CA THR A 245 23.35 -27.80 4.78
C THR A 245 22.01 -28.51 4.95
N VAL A 246 22.06 -29.85 5.02
CA VAL A 246 20.88 -30.69 5.15
C VAL A 246 20.91 -31.40 6.50
N THR A 247 19.88 -31.21 7.29
CA THR A 247 19.73 -31.85 8.60
C THR A 247 18.91 -33.13 8.45
N ILE A 248 19.50 -34.25 8.84
CA ILE A 248 18.85 -35.57 8.84
C ILE A 248 18.50 -35.95 10.28
N GLU A 249 17.24 -36.22 10.54
CA GLU A 249 16.75 -36.73 11.82
C GLU A 249 16.59 -38.25 11.77
N ASN A 250 17.05 -38.98 12.76
CA ASN A 250 16.80 -40.40 12.96
C ASN A 250 16.03 -40.64 14.26
N ALA A 251 14.73 -40.84 14.15
CA ALA A 251 13.84 -41.17 15.29
C ALA A 251 13.80 -42.65 15.63
N LEU A 252 14.55 -43.53 14.90
CA LEU A 252 14.64 -44.96 15.19
C LEU A 252 15.41 -45.20 16.49
N SER A 253 15.16 -46.33 17.16
CA SER A 253 15.90 -46.79 18.33
C SER A 253 17.27 -47.41 18.01
N TYR A 254 17.69 -47.39 16.76
CA TYR A 254 18.97 -47.91 16.28
C TYR A 254 19.61 -46.96 15.25
N ARG A 255 20.94 -47.17 15.06
CA ARG A 255 21.73 -46.39 14.11
C ARG A 255 21.25 -46.59 12.70
N PHE A 256 21.03 -45.52 11.98
CA PHE A 256 20.74 -45.50 10.54
C PHE A 256 22.05 -45.39 9.74
N SER A 257 22.08 -46.09 8.61
CA SER A 257 23.13 -45.93 7.59
C SER A 257 22.49 -45.84 6.20
N GLY A 258 22.93 -44.90 5.39
CA GLY A 258 22.33 -44.62 4.10
C GLY A 258 23.16 -43.67 3.26
N ALA A 259 22.54 -43.05 2.27
CA ALA A 259 23.15 -42.04 1.44
C ALA A 259 22.22 -40.84 1.25
N LEU A 260 22.80 -39.66 1.18
CA LEU A 260 22.13 -38.43 0.83
C LEU A 260 22.64 -37.98 -0.54
N GLU A 261 21.75 -37.89 -1.53
CA GLU A 261 22.06 -37.36 -2.84
C GLU A 261 21.55 -35.95 -2.99
N LEU A 262 22.34 -35.08 -3.62
CA LEU A 262 21.97 -33.71 -3.97
C LEU A 262 22.10 -33.51 -5.48
N CYS A 263 21.06 -32.86 -6.04
CA CYS A 263 21.06 -32.35 -7.40
C CYS A 263 20.67 -30.88 -7.41
N LEU A 264 21.40 -30.04 -8.16
CA LEU A 264 21.00 -28.68 -8.52
C LEU A 264 20.65 -28.68 -10.00
N VAL A 265 19.44 -28.21 -10.32
CA VAL A 265 18.87 -28.22 -11.66
C VAL A 265 18.49 -26.81 -12.07
N ASP A 266 18.80 -26.40 -13.30
CA ASP A 266 18.38 -25.10 -13.83
C ASP A 266 16.95 -25.14 -14.40
N LYS A 267 16.46 -24.00 -14.87
CA LYS A 267 15.10 -23.84 -15.42
C LYS A 267 14.86 -24.66 -16.72
N GLU A 268 15.92 -25.04 -17.43
CA GLU A 268 15.84 -25.92 -18.62
C GLU A 268 15.92 -27.42 -18.27
N GLY A 269 16.01 -27.75 -16.98
CA GLY A 269 16.10 -29.14 -16.51
C GLY A 269 17.50 -29.74 -16.59
N ARG A 270 18.56 -28.93 -16.82
CA ARG A 270 19.95 -29.41 -16.86
C ARG A 270 20.49 -29.56 -15.43
N VAL A 271 21.06 -30.71 -15.13
CA VAL A 271 21.73 -30.96 -13.86
C VAL A 271 23.09 -30.29 -13.84
N LEU A 272 23.27 -29.33 -12.96
CA LEU A 272 24.50 -28.55 -12.79
C LEU A 272 25.39 -29.10 -11.69
N ILE A 273 24.81 -29.61 -10.62
CA ILE A 273 25.48 -30.31 -9.51
C ILE A 273 24.80 -31.65 -9.35
N LYS A 274 25.59 -32.69 -9.19
CA LYS A 274 25.18 -34.01 -8.71
C LYS A 274 26.24 -34.53 -7.78
N ASP A 275 25.85 -34.77 -6.52
CA ASP A 275 26.77 -35.25 -5.49
C ASP A 275 26.07 -36.26 -4.56
N SER A 276 26.83 -37.00 -3.80
CA SER A 276 26.29 -38.03 -2.90
C SER A 276 27.22 -38.24 -1.70
N GLU A 277 26.69 -38.19 -0.51
CA GLU A 277 27.43 -38.46 0.74
C GLU A 277 26.85 -39.69 1.45
N GLN A 278 27.75 -40.57 1.95
CA GLN A 278 27.35 -41.66 2.85
C GLN A 278 27.11 -41.12 4.23
N ILE A 279 25.98 -41.43 4.82
CA ILE A 279 25.57 -40.88 6.11
C ILE A 279 25.39 -41.99 7.15
N ILE A 280 25.72 -41.64 8.38
CA ILE A 280 25.45 -42.45 9.56
C ILE A 280 24.84 -41.53 10.59
N VAL A 281 23.64 -41.85 11.09
CA VAL A 281 22.93 -41.08 12.10
C VAL A 281 22.60 -42.00 13.28
N ASP A 282 23.07 -41.63 14.46
CA ASP A 282 22.84 -42.46 15.69
C ASP A 282 21.35 -42.42 16.08
N ALA A 283 20.94 -43.40 16.87
CA ALA A 283 19.58 -43.56 17.36
C ALA A 283 19.08 -42.29 18.13
N GLY A 284 17.95 -41.76 17.74
CA GLY A 284 17.34 -40.59 18.40
C GLY A 284 18.14 -39.29 18.29
N THR A 285 18.97 -39.13 17.24
CA THR A 285 19.79 -37.93 17.02
C THR A 285 19.59 -37.32 15.64
N VAL A 286 20.20 -36.16 15.47
CA VAL A 286 20.29 -35.49 14.17
C VAL A 286 21.73 -35.47 13.67
N ALA A 287 21.92 -35.38 12.34
CA ALA A 287 23.22 -35.18 11.72
C ALA A 287 23.10 -34.14 10.59
N GLU A 288 24.09 -33.29 10.45
CA GLU A 288 24.19 -32.34 9.37
C GLU A 288 25.11 -32.85 8.28
N VAL A 289 24.70 -32.68 7.01
CA VAL A 289 25.47 -32.98 5.82
C VAL A 289 25.63 -31.71 5.01
N VAL A 290 26.85 -31.35 4.70
CA VAL A 290 27.18 -30.12 3.97
C VAL A 290 27.70 -30.46 2.57
N PHE A 291 27.07 -29.92 1.56
CA PHE A 291 27.52 -29.92 0.19
C PHE A 291 28.08 -28.55 -0.17
N ASP A 292 29.34 -28.44 -0.47
CA ASP A 292 30.02 -27.19 -0.87
C ASP A 292 30.56 -27.35 -2.30
N LYS A 293 30.04 -26.51 -3.23
CA LYS A 293 30.35 -26.60 -4.67
C LYS A 293 30.56 -25.22 -5.28
N GLN A 294 31.32 -25.17 -6.33
CA GLN A 294 31.53 -23.99 -7.17
C GLN A 294 31.10 -24.25 -8.59
N LEU A 295 30.32 -23.36 -9.15
CA LEU A 295 29.93 -23.36 -10.56
C LEU A 295 30.70 -22.28 -11.31
N ALA A 296 31.31 -22.65 -12.46
CA ALA A 296 32.13 -21.72 -13.23
C ALA A 296 31.36 -20.53 -13.81
N LYS A 297 30.03 -20.71 -14.01
CA LYS A 297 29.10 -19.69 -14.48
C LYS A 297 27.69 -20.03 -14.00
N VAL A 298 26.96 -19.04 -13.57
CA VAL A 298 25.52 -19.10 -13.25
C VAL A 298 24.81 -17.86 -13.81
N ASP A 299 23.51 -17.97 -14.02
CA ASP A 299 22.65 -16.81 -14.28
C ASP A 299 22.15 -16.31 -12.93
N ALA A 300 22.56 -15.09 -12.56
CA ALA A 300 22.25 -14.52 -11.26
C ALA A 300 20.75 -14.21 -11.12
N TRP A 301 20.23 -14.33 -9.92
CA TRP A 301 18.90 -13.86 -9.56
C TRP A 301 18.94 -12.36 -9.22
N SER A 302 17.96 -11.62 -9.72
CA SER A 302 17.65 -10.26 -9.29
C SER A 302 16.16 -10.00 -9.46
N HIS A 303 15.68 -8.87 -8.93
CA HIS A 303 14.29 -8.42 -9.11
C HIS A 303 13.93 -8.09 -10.58
N GLU A 304 14.92 -7.83 -11.40
CA GLU A 304 14.75 -7.60 -12.85
C GLU A 304 14.93 -8.88 -13.67
N MET A 305 15.75 -9.80 -13.18
CA MET A 305 16.10 -11.07 -13.83
C MET A 305 15.98 -12.22 -12.83
N PRO A 306 14.78 -12.72 -12.51
CA PRO A 306 14.54 -13.69 -11.44
C PRO A 306 14.90 -15.13 -11.89
N ASN A 307 16.19 -15.38 -12.13
CA ASN A 307 16.70 -16.69 -12.55
C ASN A 307 16.75 -17.66 -11.36
N LEU A 308 15.91 -18.68 -11.39
CA LEU A 308 15.80 -19.69 -10.34
C LEU A 308 16.39 -21.04 -10.74
N TYR A 309 16.87 -21.74 -9.75
CA TYR A 309 17.35 -23.10 -9.77
C TYR A 309 16.57 -23.93 -8.75
N THR A 310 16.52 -25.26 -8.95
CA THR A 310 15.90 -26.15 -7.97
C THR A 310 16.96 -27.08 -7.37
N THR A 311 17.15 -26.97 -6.07
CA THR A 311 17.90 -27.93 -5.27
C THR A 311 16.98 -29.10 -4.93
N VAL A 312 17.36 -30.33 -5.29
CA VAL A 312 16.64 -31.54 -4.89
C VAL A 312 17.57 -32.40 -4.06
N VAL A 313 17.08 -32.81 -2.89
CA VAL A 313 17.77 -33.73 -1.98
C VAL A 313 17.00 -35.04 -1.94
N THR A 314 17.70 -36.17 -2.02
CA THR A 314 17.15 -37.53 -2.00
C THR A 314 17.83 -38.34 -0.90
N LEU A 315 17.08 -38.72 0.13
CA LEU A 315 17.56 -39.61 1.19
C LEU A 315 17.32 -41.08 0.81
N LYS A 316 18.36 -41.90 0.89
CA LYS A 316 18.30 -43.33 0.55
C LYS A 316 18.75 -44.22 1.70
N GLY A 317 18.12 -45.38 1.82
CA GLY A 317 18.57 -46.43 2.70
C GLY A 317 19.83 -47.15 2.20
N ALA A 318 20.44 -47.99 3.05
CA ALA A 318 21.60 -48.80 2.69
C ALA A 318 21.33 -49.76 1.53
N ASP A 319 20.09 -50.10 1.25
CA ASP A 319 19.62 -50.92 0.12
C ASP A 319 19.44 -50.10 -1.17
N GLY A 320 19.68 -48.79 -1.14
CA GLY A 320 19.52 -47.88 -2.26
C GLY A 320 18.09 -47.43 -2.56
N ARG A 321 17.11 -47.85 -1.77
CA ARG A 321 15.71 -47.40 -1.86
C ARG A 321 15.60 -45.94 -1.40
N ILE A 322 14.85 -45.16 -2.15
CA ILE A 322 14.51 -43.79 -1.74
C ILE A 322 13.59 -43.86 -0.53
N ILE A 323 13.97 -43.17 0.53
CA ILE A 323 13.16 -42.95 1.74
C ILE A 323 12.32 -41.70 1.58
N GLU A 324 12.94 -40.63 1.11
CA GLU A 324 12.30 -39.33 0.90
C GLU A 324 13.12 -38.52 -0.10
N ALA A 325 12.42 -37.73 -0.90
CA ALA A 325 12.99 -36.65 -1.66
C ALA A 325 12.31 -35.34 -1.29
N THR A 326 13.04 -34.24 -1.30
CA THR A 326 12.51 -32.90 -1.07
C THR A 326 13.25 -31.88 -1.91
N SER A 327 12.69 -30.67 -2.07
CA SER A 327 13.31 -29.63 -2.87
C SER A 327 13.08 -28.23 -2.32
N ALA A 328 14.00 -27.32 -2.67
CA ALA A 328 13.85 -25.89 -2.49
C ALA A 328 14.26 -25.16 -3.78
N ARG A 329 13.52 -24.07 -4.12
CA ARG A 329 14.01 -23.14 -5.13
C ARG A 329 15.15 -22.31 -4.56
N THR A 330 16.07 -21.88 -5.37
CA THR A 330 17.15 -20.98 -4.98
C THR A 330 17.56 -20.10 -6.14
N GLY A 331 18.16 -18.95 -5.82
CA GLY A 331 18.70 -18.03 -6.81
C GLY A 331 20.10 -17.59 -6.40
N PHE A 332 21.07 -17.69 -7.32
CA PHE A 332 22.41 -17.20 -7.06
C PHE A 332 22.41 -15.68 -7.01
N ARG A 333 22.69 -15.12 -5.85
CA ARG A 333 22.78 -13.67 -5.64
C ARG A 333 23.74 -13.32 -4.52
N LYS A 334 24.22 -12.09 -4.54
CA LYS A 334 25.03 -11.52 -3.46
C LYS A 334 24.43 -10.22 -2.99
N VAL A 335 24.12 -10.14 -1.70
CA VAL A 335 23.71 -8.90 -1.03
C VAL A 335 24.88 -8.37 -0.21
N GLU A 336 25.23 -7.12 -0.39
CA GLU A 336 26.39 -6.49 0.25
C GLU A 336 26.04 -5.09 0.76
N ILE A 337 26.72 -4.65 1.82
CA ILE A 337 26.79 -3.23 2.18
C ILE A 337 28.23 -2.77 1.94
N ARG A 338 28.37 -1.81 1.05
CA ARG A 338 29.66 -1.23 0.71
C ARG A 338 29.51 0.27 0.48
N ASP A 339 30.41 1.06 1.09
CA ASP A 339 30.38 2.53 1.00
C ASP A 339 29.03 3.14 1.39
N ALA A 340 28.40 2.61 2.44
CA ALA A 340 27.09 2.98 2.94
C ALA A 340 25.95 2.79 1.91
N GLN A 341 26.07 1.83 1.02
CA GLN A 341 25.02 1.43 0.07
C GLN A 341 24.74 -0.05 0.20
N LEU A 342 23.46 -0.42 0.12
CA LEU A 342 22.99 -1.77 -0.06
C LEU A 342 23.09 -2.13 -1.55
N LEU A 343 23.79 -3.22 -1.86
CA LEU A 343 24.01 -3.67 -3.23
C LEU A 343 23.42 -5.07 -3.45
N LEU A 344 22.92 -5.30 -4.64
CA LEU A 344 22.58 -6.61 -5.14
C LEU A 344 23.49 -6.91 -6.34
N ASN A 345 24.22 -8.02 -6.27
CA ASN A 345 25.14 -8.45 -7.34
C ASN A 345 26.14 -7.36 -7.77
N GLY A 346 26.55 -6.52 -6.81
CA GLY A 346 27.52 -5.44 -7.01
C GLY A 346 26.92 -4.10 -7.46
N GLU A 347 25.64 -4.03 -7.81
CA GLU A 347 24.97 -2.79 -8.21
C GLU A 347 24.14 -2.21 -7.04
N PRO A 348 24.22 -0.89 -6.80
CA PRO A 348 23.45 -0.23 -5.75
C PRO A 348 21.94 -0.32 -6.02
N LEU A 349 21.18 -0.76 -5.03
CA LEU A 349 19.73 -0.80 -5.14
C LEU A 349 19.11 0.58 -4.92
N MET A 350 18.05 0.88 -5.69
CA MET A 350 17.03 1.86 -5.31
C MET A 350 15.77 1.10 -4.94
N ILE A 351 15.27 1.32 -3.73
CA ILE A 351 14.06 0.68 -3.23
C ILE A 351 12.85 1.53 -3.63
N ASN A 352 12.15 1.07 -4.64
CA ASN A 352 10.85 1.58 -5.08
C ASN A 352 9.78 0.70 -4.44
N GLY A 353 9.61 0.82 -3.11
CA GLY A 353 8.90 -0.16 -2.30
C GLY A 353 7.54 0.29 -1.81
N VAL A 354 6.78 -0.70 -1.31
CA VAL A 354 5.52 -0.53 -0.57
C VAL A 354 5.50 -1.45 0.65
N ASN A 355 4.78 -1.05 1.69
CA ASN A 355 4.40 -1.91 2.80
C ASN A 355 3.13 -2.69 2.44
N ILE A 356 2.93 -3.90 2.98
CA ILE A 356 1.75 -4.71 2.69
C ILE A 356 1.21 -5.42 3.93
N HIS A 357 -0.08 -5.26 4.20
CA HIS A 357 -0.84 -6.12 5.09
C HIS A 357 -1.56 -7.25 4.34
N GLU A 358 -1.73 -8.41 4.98
CA GLU A 358 -2.66 -9.43 4.52
C GLU A 358 -4.07 -8.89 4.60
N HIS A 359 -4.69 -8.56 3.48
CA HIS A 359 -6.05 -8.07 3.46
C HIS A 359 -6.82 -8.52 2.23
N ASN A 360 -7.98 -9.10 2.48
CA ASN A 360 -9.02 -9.39 1.49
C ASN A 360 -10.35 -8.83 2.03
N PRO A 361 -11.04 -7.96 1.31
CA PRO A 361 -12.24 -7.31 1.82
C PRO A 361 -13.37 -8.29 2.21
N ALA A 362 -13.43 -9.46 1.59
CA ALA A 362 -14.45 -10.46 1.85
C ALA A 362 -14.09 -11.47 2.94
N THR A 363 -12.79 -11.74 3.15
CA THR A 363 -12.30 -12.83 4.01
C THR A 363 -11.34 -12.37 5.12
N GLY A 364 -11.14 -11.07 5.29
CA GLY A 364 -10.25 -10.53 6.31
C GLY A 364 -8.77 -10.78 6.00
N HIS A 365 -8.06 -11.46 6.88
CA HIS A 365 -6.63 -11.80 6.72
C HIS A 365 -6.39 -13.03 5.85
N VAL A 366 -7.45 -13.70 5.41
CA VAL A 366 -7.32 -14.88 4.54
C VAL A 366 -7.11 -14.43 3.10
N VAL A 367 -5.89 -14.57 2.61
CA VAL A 367 -5.50 -14.27 1.22
C VAL A 367 -5.23 -15.56 0.46
N ASN A 368 -5.44 -15.54 -0.85
CA ASN A 368 -5.21 -16.68 -1.72
C ASN A 368 -4.21 -16.35 -2.83
N ARG A 369 -3.75 -17.39 -3.54
CA ARG A 369 -2.78 -17.25 -4.63
C ARG A 369 -3.22 -16.25 -5.70
N GLU A 370 -4.49 -16.27 -6.08
CA GLU A 370 -5.02 -15.39 -7.14
C GLU A 370 -4.88 -13.92 -6.75
N LEU A 371 -5.22 -13.58 -5.51
CA LEU A 371 -5.10 -12.24 -4.98
C LEU A 371 -3.64 -11.80 -4.86
N MET A 372 -2.77 -12.67 -4.33
CA MET A 372 -1.33 -12.41 -4.22
C MET A 372 -0.69 -12.17 -5.61
N LEU A 373 -1.07 -12.98 -6.60
CA LEU A 373 -0.58 -12.80 -7.98
C LEU A 373 -1.11 -11.51 -8.62
N LYS A 374 -2.36 -11.12 -8.33
CA LYS A 374 -2.92 -9.82 -8.75
C LYS A 374 -2.12 -8.67 -8.15
N ASP A 375 -1.80 -8.73 -6.87
CA ASP A 375 -1.02 -7.71 -6.19
C ASP A 375 0.39 -7.59 -6.81
N ILE A 376 1.10 -8.70 -7.01
CA ILE A 376 2.43 -8.71 -7.65
C ILE A 376 2.35 -8.19 -9.10
N ALA A 377 1.32 -8.56 -9.85
CA ALA A 377 1.13 -8.07 -11.22
C ALA A 377 0.96 -6.55 -11.26
N LEU A 378 0.14 -6.00 -10.36
CA LEU A 378 -0.02 -4.56 -10.22
C LEU A 378 1.29 -3.89 -9.79
N MET A 379 2.01 -4.45 -8.80
CA MET A 379 3.30 -3.92 -8.38
C MET A 379 4.27 -3.79 -9.57
N LYS A 380 4.41 -4.85 -10.39
CA LYS A 380 5.26 -4.82 -11.59
C LYS A 380 4.78 -3.80 -12.63
N GLN A 381 3.47 -3.64 -12.82
CA GLN A 381 2.89 -2.68 -13.74
C GLN A 381 3.06 -1.22 -13.29
N TYR A 382 3.19 -1.00 -11.99
CA TYR A 382 3.36 0.33 -11.40
C TYR A 382 4.80 0.62 -10.91
N ASN A 383 5.80 -0.12 -11.44
CA ASN A 383 7.23 0.07 -11.21
C ASN A 383 7.68 -0.13 -9.75
N ILE A 384 6.92 -0.90 -8.97
CA ILE A 384 7.29 -1.28 -7.61
C ILE A 384 8.20 -2.51 -7.69
N ASN A 385 9.35 -2.44 -7.03
CA ASN A 385 10.37 -3.50 -7.05
C ASN A 385 10.59 -4.19 -5.71
N ALA A 386 10.03 -3.66 -4.62
CA ALA A 386 10.26 -4.17 -3.28
C ALA A 386 9.01 -4.11 -2.39
N VAL A 387 8.92 -5.03 -1.44
CA VAL A 387 7.86 -5.07 -0.44
C VAL A 387 8.47 -5.29 0.94
N ARG A 388 8.02 -4.53 1.95
CA ARG A 388 8.21 -4.87 3.37
C ARG A 388 6.95 -5.62 3.83
N THR A 389 7.15 -6.81 4.39
CA THR A 389 6.04 -7.62 4.92
C THR A 389 5.59 -7.08 6.28
N SER A 390 4.93 -5.95 6.24
CA SER A 390 4.50 -5.22 7.42
C SER A 390 3.27 -5.89 8.07
N HIS A 391 3.29 -6.30 9.32
CA HIS A 391 4.46 -6.33 10.21
C HIS A 391 4.62 -7.77 10.74
N TYR A 392 4.64 -8.73 9.80
CA TYR A 392 4.69 -10.17 10.06
C TYR A 392 5.01 -10.95 8.78
N PRO A 393 5.52 -12.18 8.89
CA PRO A 393 5.78 -13.03 7.73
C PRO A 393 4.48 -13.37 6.99
N GLN A 394 4.50 -13.23 5.66
CA GLN A 394 3.38 -13.54 4.77
C GLN A 394 3.18 -15.07 4.59
N PRO A 395 2.10 -15.53 3.92
CA PRO A 395 1.97 -16.93 3.52
C PRO A 395 3.19 -17.41 2.72
N THR A 396 3.58 -18.66 2.90
CA THR A 396 4.78 -19.23 2.22
C THR A 396 4.73 -19.05 0.70
N GLU A 397 3.55 -19.13 0.10
CA GLU A 397 3.35 -18.96 -1.34
C GLU A 397 3.71 -17.55 -1.83
N TRP A 398 3.58 -16.50 -0.98
CA TRP A 398 4.00 -15.14 -1.30
C TRP A 398 5.49 -15.08 -1.65
N TYR A 399 6.33 -15.76 -0.87
CA TYR A 399 7.78 -15.81 -1.11
C TYR A 399 8.12 -16.55 -2.40
N ASP A 400 7.45 -17.68 -2.66
CA ASP A 400 7.60 -18.40 -3.93
C ASP A 400 7.25 -17.52 -5.14
N LEU A 401 6.19 -16.70 -5.04
CA LEU A 401 5.80 -15.76 -6.09
C LEU A 401 6.79 -14.59 -6.22
N CYS A 402 7.28 -14.04 -5.11
CA CYS A 402 8.29 -12.99 -5.13
C CYS A 402 9.62 -13.48 -5.73
N ASP A 403 10.01 -14.72 -5.43
CA ASP A 403 11.17 -15.37 -6.05
C ASP A 403 11.01 -15.50 -7.57
N GLU A 404 9.82 -15.89 -8.02
CA GLU A 404 9.50 -16.17 -9.42
C GLU A 404 9.36 -14.91 -10.27
N TYR A 405 8.73 -13.87 -9.71
CA TYR A 405 8.43 -12.64 -10.45
C TYR A 405 9.36 -11.48 -10.15
N GLY A 406 10.31 -11.66 -9.24
CA GLY A 406 11.33 -10.66 -8.94
C GLY A 406 10.79 -9.48 -8.14
N ILE A 407 10.33 -9.73 -6.92
CA ILE A 407 10.04 -8.70 -5.91
C ILE A 407 11.05 -8.85 -4.77
N LEU A 408 11.76 -7.79 -4.42
CA LEU A 408 12.66 -7.77 -3.26
C LEU A 408 11.84 -7.74 -1.97
N LEU A 409 12.27 -8.48 -0.94
CA LEU A 409 11.56 -8.54 0.32
C LEU A 409 12.43 -8.06 1.49
N VAL A 410 11.82 -7.24 2.34
CA VAL A 410 12.18 -7.09 3.74
C VAL A 410 11.20 -7.94 4.52
N ASP A 411 11.67 -9.08 5.03
CA ASP A 411 10.84 -10.02 5.77
C ASP A 411 10.86 -9.65 7.26
N GLU A 412 9.67 -9.45 7.84
CA GLU A 412 9.56 -8.88 9.19
C GLU A 412 8.94 -9.86 10.18
N ALA A 413 9.56 -9.94 11.36
CA ALA A 413 9.09 -10.77 12.45
C ALA A 413 7.79 -10.18 13.04
N ASN A 414 6.86 -11.06 13.41
CA ASN A 414 5.57 -10.71 14.03
C ASN A 414 5.77 -10.17 15.45
N ILE A 415 6.37 -8.98 15.57
CA ILE A 415 6.65 -8.28 16.82
C ILE A 415 6.29 -6.81 16.67
N GLU A 416 5.26 -6.39 17.39
CA GLU A 416 4.90 -4.99 17.57
C GLU A 416 4.31 -4.77 18.95
N ALA A 417 4.79 -3.76 19.67
CA ALA A 417 4.33 -3.41 21.00
C ALA A 417 4.12 -1.90 21.16
N HIS A 418 3.58 -1.25 20.11
CA HIS A 418 3.43 0.20 19.99
C HIS A 418 2.69 0.81 21.18
N GLY A 419 1.62 0.18 21.65
CA GLY A 419 0.86 0.62 22.83
C GLY A 419 1.65 0.53 24.15
N CYS A 420 2.79 -0.16 24.19
CA CYS A 420 3.72 -0.13 25.33
C CYS A 420 4.75 1.01 25.23
N GLY A 421 4.88 1.67 24.07
CA GLY A 421 5.82 2.74 23.80
C GLY A 421 6.87 2.35 22.75
N THR A 422 7.44 3.35 22.09
CA THR A 422 8.39 3.16 20.98
C THR A 422 9.82 3.58 21.32
N GLY A 423 10.16 3.79 22.57
CA GLY A 423 11.50 4.21 23.02
C GLY A 423 11.75 5.71 23.05
N TRP A 424 11.13 6.51 22.16
CA TRP A 424 11.26 7.98 22.17
C TRP A 424 10.53 8.65 23.32
N HIS A 425 9.43 8.04 23.78
CA HIS A 425 8.51 8.54 24.80
C HIS A 425 8.24 7.54 25.91
N GLU A 426 9.06 6.50 26.05
CA GLU A 426 8.92 5.52 27.12
C GLU A 426 9.05 6.20 28.48
N SER A 427 7.89 6.35 29.13
CA SER A 427 7.87 6.83 30.52
C SER A 427 8.36 5.75 31.51
N TYR A 428 8.27 4.48 31.10
CA TYR A 428 8.55 3.31 31.97
C TYR A 428 9.06 2.13 31.14
N PRO A 429 10.34 2.13 30.69
CA PRO A 429 10.90 1.03 29.89
C PRO A 429 10.83 -0.34 30.57
N GLU A 430 10.80 -0.38 31.90
CA GLU A 430 10.65 -1.61 32.69
C GLU A 430 9.33 -2.35 32.48
N PHE A 431 8.31 -1.70 31.96
CA PHE A 431 7.03 -2.34 31.62
C PHE A 431 6.96 -2.79 30.16
N HIS A 432 7.90 -2.40 29.33
CA HIS A 432 7.91 -2.79 27.93
C HIS A 432 8.41 -4.24 27.76
N PRO A 433 7.72 -5.09 26.99
CA PRO A 433 8.10 -6.49 26.80
C PRO A 433 9.57 -6.69 26.38
N SER A 434 10.12 -5.85 25.52
CA SER A 434 11.50 -5.97 25.01
C SER A 434 12.60 -5.79 26.07
N HIS A 435 12.26 -5.21 27.24
CA HIS A 435 13.18 -5.02 28.37
C HIS A 435 12.98 -6.04 29.49
N ARG A 436 12.04 -6.98 29.37
CA ARG A 436 11.65 -7.92 30.40
C ARG A 436 12.14 -9.33 30.08
N ALA A 437 12.82 -9.97 31.07
CA ALA A 437 13.48 -11.26 30.88
C ALA A 437 12.50 -12.39 30.52
N GLU A 438 11.29 -12.36 31.07
CA GLU A 438 10.25 -13.39 30.85
C GLU A 438 9.73 -13.37 29.40
N TRP A 439 9.88 -12.28 28.68
CA TRP A 439 9.46 -12.14 27.27
C TRP A 439 10.54 -12.52 26.25
N LYS A 440 11.76 -12.82 26.69
CA LYS A 440 12.86 -13.16 25.76
C LYS A 440 12.57 -14.35 24.89
N GLY A 441 11.97 -15.40 25.49
CA GLY A 441 11.65 -16.64 24.76
C GLY A 441 10.73 -16.41 23.59
N THR A 442 9.64 -15.70 23.80
CA THR A 442 8.65 -15.42 22.75
C THR A 442 9.19 -14.49 21.65
N HIS A 443 10.03 -13.49 21.99
CA HIS A 443 10.71 -12.66 20.97
C HIS A 443 11.62 -13.51 20.08
N HIS A 444 12.46 -14.35 20.70
CA HIS A 444 13.34 -15.25 19.94
C HIS A 444 12.57 -16.25 19.09
N ASP A 445 11.46 -16.81 19.57
CA ASP A 445 10.64 -17.76 18.81
C ASP A 445 10.09 -17.12 17.54
N ARG A 446 9.59 -15.87 17.62
CA ARG A 446 9.03 -15.14 16.46
C ARG A 446 10.09 -14.87 15.40
N VAL A 447 11.26 -14.36 15.78
CA VAL A 447 12.37 -14.12 14.86
C VAL A 447 12.90 -15.43 14.27
N ARG A 448 13.08 -16.48 15.10
CA ARG A 448 13.55 -17.78 14.62
C ARG A 448 12.55 -18.42 13.67
N SER A 449 11.26 -18.36 13.97
CA SER A 449 10.21 -18.94 13.13
C SER A 449 10.21 -18.29 11.75
N MET A 450 10.39 -16.97 11.64
CA MET A 450 10.56 -16.27 10.36
C MET A 450 11.82 -16.72 9.63
N VAL A 451 12.99 -16.55 10.22
CA VAL A 451 14.28 -16.82 9.58
C VAL A 451 14.42 -18.27 9.15
N GLU A 452 14.07 -19.22 10.03
CA GLU A 452 14.19 -20.65 9.72
C GLU A 452 13.21 -21.09 8.64
N ARG A 453 12.01 -20.50 8.58
CA ARG A 453 11.04 -20.79 7.52
C ARG A 453 11.50 -20.27 6.16
N ASP A 454 11.96 -19.00 6.11
CA ASP A 454 12.09 -18.25 4.87
C ASP A 454 13.53 -18.12 4.34
N LYS A 455 14.52 -18.72 5.04
CA LYS A 455 15.96 -18.62 4.76
C LYS A 455 16.40 -19.05 3.33
N ASN A 456 15.57 -19.82 2.63
CA ASN A 456 15.91 -20.32 1.29
C ASN A 456 15.45 -19.41 0.15
N HIS A 457 14.63 -18.37 0.44
CA HIS A 457 14.06 -17.49 -0.57
C HIS A 457 15.05 -16.40 -1.02
N PRO A 458 15.45 -16.35 -2.31
CA PRO A 458 16.38 -15.34 -2.82
C PRO A 458 15.77 -13.93 -2.82
N SER A 459 14.46 -13.77 -2.85
CA SER A 459 13.75 -12.50 -2.79
C SER A 459 13.96 -11.77 -1.46
N VAL A 460 14.12 -12.50 -0.34
CA VAL A 460 14.42 -11.91 0.96
C VAL A 460 15.84 -11.36 0.97
N ILE A 461 15.99 -10.04 1.05
CA ILE A 461 17.29 -9.35 1.05
C ILE A 461 17.66 -8.79 2.42
N LEU A 462 16.66 -8.52 3.25
CA LEU A 462 16.81 -8.02 4.61
C LEU A 462 15.90 -8.79 5.57
N TRP A 463 16.38 -9.02 6.77
CA TRP A 463 15.59 -9.47 7.92
C TRP A 463 15.22 -8.28 8.77
N SER A 464 13.96 -8.13 9.13
CA SER A 464 13.48 -7.12 10.06
C SER A 464 13.02 -7.76 11.37
N MET A 465 13.51 -7.23 12.49
CA MET A 465 13.27 -7.82 13.81
C MET A 465 11.94 -7.39 14.45
N GLY A 466 11.13 -6.63 13.71
CA GLY A 466 9.82 -6.17 14.17
C GLY A 466 9.62 -4.68 13.94
N ASN A 467 8.44 -4.22 14.28
CA ASN A 467 7.96 -2.86 14.14
C ASN A 467 7.72 -2.22 15.52
N GLU A 468 7.89 -0.92 15.66
CA GLU A 468 7.46 -0.05 16.77
C GLU A 468 7.50 -0.68 18.16
N SER A 469 8.65 -1.28 18.53
CA SER A 469 8.80 -2.12 19.73
C SER A 469 10.01 -1.80 20.60
N SER A 470 10.54 -0.57 20.53
CA SER A 470 11.73 -0.16 21.28
C SER A 470 13.02 -0.89 20.84
N ASP A 471 14.14 -0.65 21.50
CA ASP A 471 15.43 -1.35 21.30
C ASP A 471 15.92 -1.92 22.66
N GLY A 472 15.15 -2.87 23.22
CA GLY A 472 15.52 -3.57 24.46
C GLY A 472 16.67 -4.56 24.27
N GLU A 473 17.20 -5.09 25.37
CA GLU A 473 18.34 -6.02 25.34
C GLU A 473 18.12 -7.24 24.45
N VAL A 474 16.87 -7.69 24.33
CA VAL A 474 16.52 -8.88 23.53
C VAL A 474 16.82 -8.66 22.04
N TYR A 475 16.73 -7.42 21.52
CA TYR A 475 17.06 -7.12 20.12
C TYR A 475 18.54 -7.32 19.83
N GLY A 476 19.43 -6.99 20.77
CA GLY A 476 20.87 -7.28 20.64
C GLY A 476 21.16 -8.79 20.56
N GLU A 477 20.43 -9.59 21.36
CA GLU A 477 20.54 -11.06 21.33
C GLU A 477 20.01 -11.63 20.01
N MET A 478 18.84 -11.17 19.53
CA MET A 478 18.25 -11.59 18.26
C MET A 478 19.11 -11.19 17.05
N TYR A 479 19.61 -9.94 17.03
CA TYR A 479 20.54 -9.48 15.99
C TYR A 479 21.76 -10.41 15.91
N THR A 480 22.39 -10.71 17.03
CA THR A 480 23.54 -11.59 17.08
C THR A 480 23.21 -12.99 16.56
N TRP A 481 22.06 -13.54 16.97
CA TRP A 481 21.61 -14.85 16.51
C TRP A 481 21.38 -14.89 15.00
N ILE A 482 20.70 -13.87 14.43
CA ILE A 482 20.47 -13.80 12.98
C ILE A 482 21.80 -13.75 12.23
N LYS A 483 22.74 -12.88 12.67
CA LYS A 483 24.05 -12.70 12.00
C LYS A 483 24.92 -13.96 12.07
N ASP A 484 24.77 -14.78 13.12
CA ASP A 484 25.45 -16.07 13.23
C ASP A 484 24.78 -17.14 12.34
N ARG A 485 23.46 -17.12 12.25
CA ARG A 485 22.64 -18.09 11.50
C ARG A 485 22.68 -17.89 10.00
N ASP A 486 22.50 -16.63 9.56
CA ASP A 486 22.49 -16.23 8.14
C ASP A 486 23.47 -15.09 7.89
N LYS A 487 24.54 -15.40 7.18
CA LYS A 487 25.60 -14.42 6.81
C LYS A 487 25.37 -13.79 5.43
N THR A 488 24.29 -14.14 4.76
CA THR A 488 24.00 -13.70 3.37
C THR A 488 23.05 -12.51 3.30
N ARG A 489 22.45 -12.14 4.43
CA ARG A 489 21.49 -11.03 4.53
C ARG A 489 21.85 -10.08 5.67
N PHE A 490 21.32 -8.88 5.57
CA PHE A 490 21.47 -7.86 6.59
C PHE A 490 20.21 -7.75 7.44
N VAL A 491 20.33 -7.06 8.58
CA VAL A 491 19.27 -6.94 9.56
C VAL A 491 18.91 -5.47 9.71
N GLN A 492 17.60 -5.19 9.75
CA GLN A 492 17.09 -3.89 10.15
C GLN A 492 16.31 -3.96 11.45
N LEU A 493 16.36 -2.86 12.18
CA LEU A 493 15.51 -2.54 13.32
C LEU A 493 15.20 -1.06 13.24
N GLU A 494 13.94 -0.70 13.07
CA GLU A 494 13.51 0.69 12.92
C GLU A 494 13.96 1.51 14.14
N GLN A 495 13.68 1.05 15.35
CA GLN A 495 14.01 1.73 16.60
C GLN A 495 15.48 1.61 17.00
N GLY A 496 16.29 0.94 16.21
CA GLY A 496 17.73 0.90 16.35
C GLY A 496 18.43 2.21 15.94
N TYR A 497 17.75 3.12 15.26
CA TYR A 497 18.25 4.46 14.85
C TYR A 497 19.67 4.48 14.27
N GLY A 498 20.07 3.41 13.58
CA GLY A 498 21.43 3.24 13.07
C GLY A 498 22.48 2.81 14.13
N GLY A 499 22.04 2.39 15.32
CA GLY A 499 22.84 1.84 16.40
C GLY A 499 23.44 0.46 16.11
N ALA A 500 23.81 -0.27 17.16
CA ALA A 500 24.54 -1.54 17.03
C ALA A 500 23.67 -2.71 16.54
N HIS A 501 22.36 -2.66 16.75
CA HIS A 501 21.44 -3.77 16.49
C HIS A 501 20.76 -3.68 15.12
N THR A 502 21.26 -2.87 14.20
CA THR A 502 20.75 -2.73 12.83
C THR A 502 21.90 -2.52 11.85
N ASP A 503 21.81 -3.06 10.66
CA ASP A 503 22.76 -2.81 9.55
C ASP A 503 22.32 -1.63 8.66
N ILE A 504 21.04 -1.24 8.76
CA ILE A 504 20.38 -0.21 7.93
C ILE A 504 19.88 0.93 8.83
N ILE A 505 19.93 2.17 8.39
CA ILE A 505 19.20 3.28 8.99
C ILE A 505 17.83 3.30 8.32
N CYS A 506 16.80 2.92 9.05
CA CYS A 506 15.46 2.70 8.48
C CYS A 506 14.36 3.43 9.29
N PRO A 507 14.38 4.77 9.34
CA PRO A 507 13.37 5.53 10.06
C PRO A 507 12.04 5.57 9.31
N MET A 508 10.99 5.98 10.04
CA MET A 508 9.67 6.27 9.50
C MET A 508 9.49 7.77 9.32
N TYR A 509 8.78 8.16 8.26
CA TYR A 509 8.23 9.52 8.02
C TYR A 509 9.21 10.67 8.33
N THR A 510 10.47 10.49 7.94
CA THR A 510 11.49 11.52 8.17
C THR A 510 11.10 12.83 7.49
N PRO A 511 10.97 13.94 8.21
CA PRO A 511 10.62 15.22 7.62
C PRO A 511 11.63 15.65 6.55
N MET A 512 11.16 16.27 5.45
CA MET A 512 11.98 16.62 4.29
C MET A 512 13.27 17.42 4.62
N GLY A 513 13.19 18.34 5.60
CA GLY A 513 14.35 19.11 6.04
C GLY A 513 15.42 18.26 6.72
N GLU A 514 15.00 17.21 7.41
CA GLU A 514 15.88 16.23 8.03
C GLU A 514 16.42 15.23 6.99
N LEU A 515 15.54 14.74 6.12
CA LEU A 515 15.92 13.88 5.00
C LEU A 515 17.03 14.53 4.15
N ARG A 516 16.91 15.82 3.84
CA ARG A 516 17.94 16.59 3.14
C ARG A 516 19.25 16.64 3.92
N ARG A 517 19.19 16.84 5.24
CA ARG A 517 20.42 16.83 6.09
C ARG A 517 21.13 15.49 6.03
N TYR A 518 20.37 14.38 6.07
CA TYR A 518 20.93 13.04 5.90
C TYR A 518 21.53 12.85 4.50
N ALA A 519 20.83 13.25 3.45
CA ALA A 519 21.29 13.12 2.08
C ALA A 519 22.61 13.89 1.82
N GLU A 520 22.76 15.06 2.39
CA GLU A 520 23.97 15.89 2.27
C GLU A 520 25.13 15.44 3.19
N TYR A 521 24.82 14.65 4.25
CA TYR A 521 25.84 14.20 5.20
C TYR A 521 26.60 12.98 4.68
N LYS A 522 27.89 13.18 4.35
CA LYS A 522 28.74 12.16 3.72
C LYS A 522 29.46 11.23 4.71
N GLY A 523 29.14 11.31 6.00
CA GLY A 523 29.79 10.53 7.06
C GLY A 523 29.02 9.27 7.49
N LEU A 524 27.92 8.93 6.84
CA LEU A 524 27.17 7.71 7.15
C LEU A 524 27.96 6.47 6.74
N SER A 525 27.89 5.44 7.59
CA SER A 525 28.49 4.13 7.36
C SER A 525 27.49 3.04 6.99
N LYS A 526 26.19 3.36 7.06
CA LYS A 526 25.10 2.45 6.76
C LYS A 526 24.19 3.06 5.69
N PRO A 527 23.54 2.22 4.87
CA PRO A 527 22.46 2.66 3.96
C PRO A 527 21.33 3.34 4.73
N TYR A 528 20.68 4.30 4.09
CA TYR A 528 19.48 4.96 4.59
C TYR A 528 18.30 4.59 3.69
N ILE A 529 17.36 3.82 4.24
CA ILE A 529 16.18 3.30 3.53
C ILE A 529 14.97 3.53 4.44
N LEU A 530 14.02 4.34 4.01
CA LEU A 530 12.81 4.59 4.79
C LEU A 530 11.95 3.32 4.87
N CYS A 531 11.78 2.76 6.06
CA CYS A 531 10.89 1.60 6.20
C CYS A 531 9.42 2.00 6.04
N GLU A 532 9.08 3.27 6.32
CA GLU A 532 7.79 3.86 6.00
C GLU A 532 7.95 5.33 5.60
N PHE A 533 7.24 5.74 4.55
CA PHE A 533 7.13 7.13 4.13
C PHE A 533 5.90 7.35 3.24
N ALA A 534 5.58 8.61 2.93
CA ALA A 534 4.52 8.99 2.02
C ALA A 534 3.19 8.31 2.34
N HIS A 535 2.66 8.57 3.56
CA HIS A 535 1.42 7.99 4.07
C HIS A 535 0.25 8.27 3.12
N ALA A 536 -0.27 7.20 2.45
CA ALA A 536 -1.15 7.32 1.30
C ALA A 536 -2.65 7.34 1.65
N MET A 537 -3.00 7.71 2.88
CA MET A 537 -4.38 7.70 3.37
C MET A 537 -5.30 8.63 2.56
N GLY A 538 -6.31 8.06 1.93
CA GLY A 538 -7.32 8.77 1.15
C GLY A 538 -6.73 9.56 -0.02
N ASN A 539 -7.16 10.83 -0.22
CA ASN A 539 -6.61 11.69 -1.25
C ASN A 539 -5.28 12.31 -0.81
N SER A 540 -4.19 11.61 -1.06
CA SER A 540 -2.84 11.88 -0.57
C SER A 540 -1.78 11.69 -1.67
N THR A 541 -0.55 11.29 -1.27
CA THR A 541 0.63 11.12 -2.14
C THR A 541 1.08 12.40 -2.84
N GLY A 542 0.87 13.55 -2.23
CA GLY A 542 1.48 14.81 -2.65
C GLY A 542 2.99 14.80 -2.41
N ASN A 543 3.71 15.67 -3.13
CA ASN A 543 5.16 15.88 -3.04
C ASN A 543 6.06 14.61 -3.12
N LEU A 544 5.59 13.52 -3.74
CA LEU A 544 6.36 12.29 -3.84
C LEU A 544 7.68 12.49 -4.63
N ARG A 545 7.69 13.31 -5.67
CA ARG A 545 8.89 13.63 -6.46
C ARG A 545 9.99 14.23 -5.61
N GLU A 546 9.67 15.11 -4.67
CA GLU A 546 10.64 15.80 -3.81
C GLU A 546 11.44 14.85 -2.92
N TYR A 547 10.87 13.72 -2.51
CA TYR A 547 11.61 12.66 -1.79
C TYR A 547 12.78 12.17 -2.63
N PHE A 548 12.53 11.82 -3.89
CA PHE A 548 13.53 11.28 -4.80
C PHE A 548 14.55 12.33 -5.24
N ASP A 549 14.12 13.58 -5.42
CA ASP A 549 15.04 14.70 -5.70
C ASP A 549 16.00 14.94 -4.54
N ILE A 550 15.56 14.80 -3.29
CA ILE A 550 16.41 14.90 -2.12
C ILE A 550 17.32 13.65 -2.01
N MET A 551 16.80 12.47 -2.21
CA MET A 551 17.56 11.23 -2.14
C MET A 551 18.69 11.19 -3.17
N ALA A 552 18.49 11.76 -4.34
CA ALA A 552 19.51 11.89 -5.37
C ALA A 552 20.77 12.70 -4.94
N LEU A 553 20.68 13.48 -3.86
CA LEU A 553 21.82 14.25 -3.31
C LEU A 553 22.85 13.37 -2.58
N GLY A 554 22.46 12.16 -2.15
CA GLY A 554 23.31 11.27 -1.36
C GLY A 554 23.23 9.81 -1.80
N LYS A 555 24.32 9.22 -2.23
CA LYS A 555 24.37 7.82 -2.71
C LYS A 555 23.91 6.76 -1.69
N HIS A 556 23.95 7.08 -0.42
CA HIS A 556 23.49 6.23 0.68
C HIS A 556 21.97 6.28 0.90
N MET A 557 21.28 7.22 0.25
CA MET A 557 19.84 7.33 0.26
C MET A 557 19.28 6.39 -0.79
N GLN A 558 18.58 5.34 -0.40
CA GLN A 558 18.21 4.26 -1.30
C GLN A 558 16.72 3.96 -1.32
N GLY A 559 15.90 5.02 -1.31
CA GLY A 559 14.44 4.89 -1.41
C GLY A 559 13.78 4.50 -0.10
N GLY A 560 12.70 3.72 -0.21
CA GLY A 560 11.91 3.28 0.94
C GLY A 560 10.61 2.60 0.54
N PHE A 561 9.76 2.39 1.55
CA PHE A 561 8.49 1.67 1.41
C PHE A 561 7.33 2.62 1.73
N ILE A 562 6.48 2.92 0.75
CA ILE A 562 5.27 3.73 0.93
C ILE A 562 4.32 3.00 1.90
N TRP A 563 3.72 3.70 2.81
CA TRP A 563 2.64 3.21 3.66
C TRP A 563 1.28 3.59 3.06
N ASP A 564 0.44 2.64 2.59
CA ASP A 564 0.76 1.24 2.31
C ASP A 564 0.16 0.82 0.96
N TRP A 565 0.05 -0.49 0.71
CA TRP A 565 -0.37 -1.01 -0.59
C TRP A 565 -1.87 -0.94 -0.82
N VAL A 566 -2.69 -1.36 0.15
CA VAL A 566 -4.14 -1.53 -0.04
C VAL A 566 -4.94 -1.04 1.17
N ASP A 567 -5.99 -0.27 0.92
CA ASP A 567 -6.97 0.09 1.94
C ASP A 567 -7.56 -1.17 2.60
N GLN A 568 -7.54 -1.24 3.92
CA GLN A 568 -8.02 -2.40 4.67
C GLN A 568 -9.54 -2.34 4.93
N GLY A 569 -10.34 -1.87 3.99
CA GLY A 569 -11.81 -1.85 4.11
C GLY A 569 -12.42 -3.24 3.99
N ILE A 570 -13.35 -3.57 4.88
CA ILE A 570 -14.11 -4.83 4.84
C ILE A 570 -15.38 -4.63 4.02
N ASP A 571 -15.69 -5.64 3.19
CA ASP A 571 -16.88 -5.66 2.33
C ASP A 571 -18.18 -5.61 3.17
N ALA A 572 -19.02 -4.62 2.92
CA ALA A 572 -20.23 -4.42 3.68
C ALA A 572 -21.37 -3.88 2.82
N VAL A 573 -22.60 -4.16 3.25
CA VAL A 573 -23.82 -3.69 2.60
C VAL A 573 -24.66 -2.90 3.60
N GLY A 574 -24.98 -1.66 3.25
CA GLY A 574 -25.82 -0.78 4.06
C GLY A 574 -27.28 -1.24 4.11
N ARG A 575 -28.06 -0.61 5.00
CA ARG A 575 -29.50 -0.89 5.15
C ARG A 575 -30.32 -0.61 3.89
N ASP A 576 -29.81 0.25 3.03
CA ASP A 576 -30.39 0.60 1.73
C ASP A 576 -29.91 -0.32 0.59
N SER A 577 -29.20 -1.40 0.90
CA SER A 577 -28.60 -2.36 -0.02
C SER A 577 -27.47 -1.78 -0.89
N ARG A 578 -26.93 -0.60 -0.56
CA ARG A 578 -25.73 -0.09 -1.22
C ARG A 578 -24.48 -0.67 -0.57
N HIS A 579 -23.53 -1.03 -1.42
CA HIS A 579 -22.21 -1.50 -1.01
C HIS A 579 -21.37 -0.34 -0.43
N TYR A 580 -20.56 -0.66 0.55
CA TYR A 580 -19.51 0.23 1.06
C TYR A 580 -18.35 -0.59 1.66
N TRP A 581 -17.22 0.05 1.80
CA TRP A 581 -16.09 -0.49 2.52
C TRP A 581 -16.16 -0.08 3.99
N ALA A 582 -16.35 -1.04 4.87
CA ALA A 582 -16.40 -0.79 6.29
C ALA A 582 -14.99 -0.55 6.86
N TYR A 583 -14.88 0.40 7.78
CA TYR A 583 -13.65 0.74 8.48
C TYR A 583 -13.86 0.84 10.00
N GLY A 584 -12.83 1.17 10.77
CA GLY A 584 -12.90 1.23 12.23
C GLY A 584 -14.07 2.08 12.72
N GLY A 585 -14.85 1.53 13.66
CA GLY A 585 -16.06 2.15 14.19
C GLY A 585 -17.38 1.71 13.57
N ASP A 586 -17.36 1.03 12.40
CA ASP A 586 -18.58 0.47 11.80
C ASP A 586 -19.13 -0.72 12.57
N TYR A 587 -18.26 -1.43 13.28
CA TYR A 587 -18.60 -2.58 14.10
C TYR A 587 -18.45 -2.27 15.60
N GLY A 588 -19.55 -2.02 16.28
CA GLY A 588 -19.56 -1.92 17.75
C GLY A 588 -18.75 -0.78 18.37
N ALA A 589 -18.64 0.37 17.71
CA ALA A 589 -17.91 1.56 18.19
C ALA A 589 -18.23 2.01 19.64
N TRP A 590 -19.36 1.60 20.17
CA TRP A 590 -19.78 1.87 21.55
C TRP A 590 -19.22 0.85 22.56
N MET A 591 -18.64 -0.26 22.11
CA MET A 591 -18.08 -1.32 22.96
C MET A 591 -16.56 -1.28 23.02
N TYR A 592 -15.91 -1.03 21.89
CA TYR A 592 -14.47 -1.12 21.72
C TYR A 592 -13.88 0.21 21.21
N PRO A 593 -12.61 0.51 21.55
CA PRO A 593 -11.89 1.61 20.92
C PRO A 593 -11.78 1.38 19.41
N HIS A 594 -11.63 2.46 18.64
CA HIS A 594 -11.37 2.39 17.21
C HIS A 594 -10.69 3.66 16.72
N ASP A 595 -9.92 3.55 15.64
CA ASP A 595 -9.20 4.66 15.01
C ASP A 595 -9.79 5.04 13.62
N GLU A 596 -11.11 4.87 13.47
CA GLU A 596 -11.89 5.28 12.29
C GLU A 596 -11.29 4.66 10.99
N ASN A 597 -11.17 5.48 9.91
CA ASN A 597 -10.63 5.04 8.63
C ASN A 597 -9.09 5.06 8.56
N PHE A 598 -8.40 5.05 9.69
CA PHE A 598 -6.93 5.02 9.70
C PHE A 598 -6.36 3.69 9.15
N CYS A 599 -7.20 2.65 9.00
CA CYS A 599 -6.88 1.42 8.27
C CYS A 599 -6.95 1.55 6.73
N CYS A 600 -7.35 2.70 6.19
CA CYS A 600 -7.53 2.93 4.77
C CYS A 600 -6.49 3.93 4.26
N ASN A 601 -5.24 3.50 4.19
CA ASN A 601 -4.07 4.28 3.81
C ASN A 601 -3.32 3.69 2.61
N GLY A 602 -4.03 2.86 1.83
CA GLY A 602 -3.49 2.17 0.67
C GLY A 602 -3.37 3.04 -0.59
N LEU A 603 -2.52 2.60 -1.51
CA LEU A 603 -2.45 3.06 -2.89
C LEU A 603 -3.57 2.48 -3.77
N LEU A 604 -4.30 1.52 -3.24
CA LEU A 604 -5.43 0.84 -3.88
C LEU A 604 -6.63 0.81 -2.95
N LEU A 605 -7.84 0.89 -3.52
CA LEU A 605 -9.05 0.48 -2.82
C LEU A 605 -8.99 -1.01 -2.41
N PRO A 606 -9.84 -1.47 -1.47
CA PRO A 606 -9.85 -2.87 -1.02
C PRO A 606 -9.98 -3.89 -2.15
N ASP A 607 -10.70 -3.58 -3.22
CA ASP A 607 -10.87 -4.42 -4.42
C ASP A 607 -9.70 -4.37 -5.41
N ARG A 608 -8.64 -3.64 -5.08
CA ARG A 608 -7.45 -3.36 -5.89
C ARG A 608 -7.71 -2.39 -7.06
N THR A 609 -8.72 -1.55 -6.97
CA THR A 609 -8.87 -0.41 -7.89
C THR A 609 -7.80 0.65 -7.56
N PRO A 610 -6.97 1.08 -8.52
CA PRO A 610 -5.91 2.06 -8.26
C PRO A 610 -6.45 3.42 -7.80
N HIS A 611 -5.87 3.95 -6.71
CA HIS A 611 -6.04 5.36 -6.37
C HIS A 611 -5.34 6.26 -7.41
N PRO A 612 -5.79 7.49 -7.59
CA PRO A 612 -5.07 8.46 -8.43
C PRO A 612 -3.61 8.65 -8.03
N GLY A 613 -3.29 8.47 -6.75
CA GLY A 613 -1.92 8.50 -6.22
C GLY A 613 -1.01 7.42 -6.76
N LEU A 614 -1.53 6.23 -7.09
CA LEU A 614 -0.71 5.13 -7.62
C LEU A 614 -0.13 5.46 -9.02
N TYR A 615 -0.82 6.25 -9.83
CA TYR A 615 -0.27 6.72 -11.11
C TYR A 615 0.92 7.65 -10.90
N GLU A 616 0.88 8.48 -9.84
CA GLU A 616 2.02 9.32 -9.44
C GLU A 616 3.21 8.46 -8.99
N VAL A 617 2.96 7.41 -8.20
CA VAL A 617 3.98 6.42 -7.80
C VAL A 617 4.61 5.79 -9.03
N LYS A 618 3.80 5.30 -9.99
CA LYS A 618 4.29 4.73 -11.25
C LYS A 618 5.24 5.68 -11.98
N LYS A 619 4.87 6.96 -12.05
CA LYS A 619 5.67 7.98 -12.75
C LYS A 619 6.98 8.25 -12.02
N VAL A 620 6.95 8.36 -10.70
CA VAL A 620 8.15 8.67 -9.90
C VAL A 620 9.10 7.47 -9.83
N TYR A 621 8.56 6.24 -9.82
CA TYR A 621 9.31 4.98 -9.70
C TYR A 621 9.81 4.42 -11.04
N GLN A 622 9.56 5.08 -12.19
CA GLN A 622 9.99 4.57 -13.49
C GLN A 622 11.52 4.49 -13.62
N ASP A 623 12.03 3.37 -14.15
CA ASP A 623 13.47 3.13 -14.38
C ASP A 623 13.93 3.61 -15.76
N ILE A 624 13.02 4.08 -16.62
CA ILE A 624 13.34 4.68 -17.92
C ILE A 624 12.95 6.14 -17.88
N ASN A 625 13.93 7.02 -18.03
CA ASN A 625 13.73 8.46 -17.98
C ASN A 625 14.13 9.14 -19.30
N PHE A 626 13.52 10.29 -19.61
CA PHE A 626 13.71 10.98 -20.87
C PHE A 626 14.19 12.41 -20.63
N GLU A 627 15.10 12.88 -21.46
CA GLU A 627 15.56 14.28 -21.52
C GLU A 627 15.48 14.76 -22.95
N LEU A 628 14.86 15.90 -23.19
CA LEU A 628 14.81 16.53 -24.50
C LEU A 628 15.95 17.54 -24.64
N LEU A 629 16.83 17.29 -25.57
CA LEU A 629 17.99 18.15 -25.89
C LEU A 629 17.70 19.00 -27.13
N GLU A 630 18.56 19.98 -27.37
CA GLU A 630 18.45 20.84 -28.57
C GLU A 630 18.54 20.03 -29.88
N GLY A 631 17.83 20.47 -30.89
CA GLY A 631 17.85 19.86 -32.23
C GLY A 631 17.02 18.58 -32.38
N GLY A 632 16.04 18.34 -31.50
CA GLY A 632 15.17 17.17 -31.56
C GLY A 632 15.86 15.87 -31.13
N ILE A 633 16.90 15.98 -30.29
CA ILE A 633 17.58 14.83 -29.71
C ILE A 633 16.85 14.45 -28.40
N VAL A 634 16.42 13.19 -28.31
CA VAL A 634 15.89 12.59 -27.08
C VAL A 634 16.98 11.74 -26.46
N ARG A 635 17.37 12.05 -25.24
CA ARG A 635 18.22 11.20 -24.42
C ARG A 635 17.35 10.31 -23.56
N ILE A 636 17.59 9.00 -23.66
CA ILE A 636 16.89 7.97 -22.90
C ILE A 636 17.85 7.44 -21.85
N HIS A 637 17.52 7.60 -20.58
CA HIS A 637 18.26 7.08 -19.44
C HIS A 637 17.72 5.70 -19.08
N ASN A 638 18.61 4.75 -18.91
CA ASN A 638 18.30 3.42 -18.41
C ASN A 638 18.82 3.30 -16.98
N ASP A 639 17.95 3.43 -16.01
CA ASP A 639 18.26 3.38 -14.60
C ASP A 639 18.09 1.97 -13.99
N PHE A 640 17.72 0.97 -14.82
CA PHE A 640 17.77 -0.44 -14.42
C PHE A 640 19.18 -0.85 -13.97
N ASN A 641 19.26 -1.77 -13.03
CA ASN A 641 20.52 -2.34 -12.56
C ASN A 641 21.08 -3.41 -13.53
N PHE A 642 20.20 -4.20 -14.16
CA PHE A 642 20.60 -5.39 -14.92
C PHE A 642 20.02 -5.44 -16.33
N ASN A 643 18.79 -4.95 -16.53
CA ASN A 643 18.11 -4.99 -17.82
C ASN A 643 18.63 -3.94 -18.80
N ASP A 644 18.84 -4.32 -20.05
CA ASP A 644 18.98 -3.38 -21.14
C ASP A 644 17.60 -2.97 -21.72
N LEU A 645 17.60 -2.00 -22.63
CA LEU A 645 16.36 -1.50 -23.20
C LEU A 645 15.86 -2.27 -24.43
N SER A 646 16.40 -3.44 -24.75
CA SER A 646 15.96 -4.22 -25.92
C SER A 646 14.55 -4.80 -25.79
N GLY A 647 14.04 -4.89 -24.56
CA GLY A 647 12.68 -5.36 -24.25
C GLY A 647 11.59 -4.30 -24.43
N TYR A 648 11.93 -3.10 -24.87
CA TYR A 648 11.00 -1.97 -24.92
C TYR A 648 10.95 -1.34 -26.32
N LYS A 649 9.76 -0.83 -26.64
CA LYS A 649 9.50 -0.02 -27.83
C LYS A 649 9.33 1.44 -27.42
N PHE A 650 10.02 2.35 -28.12
CA PHE A 650 9.94 3.78 -27.83
C PHE A 650 9.14 4.48 -28.91
N VAL A 651 8.16 5.28 -28.48
CA VAL A 651 7.31 6.06 -29.39
C VAL A 651 7.20 7.50 -28.90
N TYR A 652 7.03 8.41 -29.87
CA TYR A 652 6.70 9.79 -29.57
C TYR A 652 5.39 10.19 -30.22
N LYS A 653 4.67 11.11 -29.57
CA LYS A 653 3.47 11.75 -30.10
C LYS A 653 3.58 13.27 -29.91
N LEU A 654 3.32 14.01 -30.98
CA LEU A 654 3.28 15.47 -30.94
C LEU A 654 1.84 15.92 -30.95
N PHE A 655 1.47 16.76 -30.01
CA PHE A 655 0.15 17.37 -29.92
C PHE A 655 0.24 18.89 -30.18
N CYS A 656 -0.74 19.45 -30.86
CA CYS A 656 -0.94 20.88 -31.01
C CYS A 656 -2.28 21.27 -30.41
N GLU A 657 -2.25 22.04 -29.31
CA GLU A 657 -3.45 22.42 -28.53
C GLU A 657 -4.35 21.20 -28.19
N GLY A 658 -3.70 20.06 -27.83
CA GLY A 658 -4.35 18.82 -27.47
C GLY A 658 -4.67 17.87 -28.62
N GLU A 659 -4.63 18.32 -29.88
CA GLU A 659 -4.87 17.47 -31.05
C GLU A 659 -3.56 16.82 -31.53
N GLN A 660 -3.55 15.51 -31.73
CA GLN A 660 -2.36 14.79 -32.22
C GLN A 660 -2.07 15.20 -33.67
N VAL A 661 -0.86 15.74 -33.92
CA VAL A 661 -0.43 16.19 -35.24
C VAL A 661 0.70 15.39 -35.87
N ALA A 662 1.45 14.65 -35.05
CA ALA A 662 2.46 13.71 -35.52
C ALA A 662 2.67 12.58 -34.52
N GLU A 663 3.17 11.45 -34.98
CA GLU A 663 3.67 10.34 -34.16
C GLU A 663 4.78 9.61 -34.89
N GLY A 664 5.61 8.92 -34.17
CA GLY A 664 6.65 8.07 -34.73
C GLY A 664 7.28 7.15 -33.70
N GLU A 665 8.05 6.23 -34.21
CA GLU A 665 8.84 5.29 -33.41
C GLU A 665 10.27 5.79 -33.31
N ILE A 666 10.85 5.71 -32.10
CA ILE A 666 12.27 5.99 -31.87
C ILE A 666 13.00 4.64 -31.99
N THR A 667 13.69 4.46 -33.10
CA THR A 667 14.36 3.18 -33.44
C THR A 667 15.82 3.17 -33.01
N ASP A 668 16.42 1.96 -33.03
CA ASP A 668 17.85 1.72 -32.74
C ASP A 668 18.31 2.15 -31.33
N VAL A 669 17.42 2.20 -30.38
CA VAL A 669 17.75 2.46 -28.97
C VAL A 669 18.47 1.25 -28.37
N ARG A 670 19.80 1.37 -28.24
CA ARG A 670 20.65 0.35 -27.59
C ARG A 670 21.26 0.92 -26.35
N CYS A 671 20.68 0.65 -25.20
CA CYS A 671 21.10 1.19 -23.94
C CYS A 671 21.24 0.07 -22.90
N LYS A 672 22.45 -0.11 -22.37
CA LYS A 672 22.70 -1.03 -21.27
C LYS A 672 22.24 -0.43 -19.94
N ALA A 673 22.04 -1.29 -18.95
CA ALA A 673 21.81 -0.91 -17.57
C ALA A 673 22.78 0.19 -17.10
N GLY A 674 22.26 1.19 -16.38
CA GLY A 674 23.01 2.33 -15.84
C GLY A 674 23.64 3.24 -16.89
N LYS A 675 23.12 3.28 -18.13
CA LYS A 675 23.64 4.11 -19.23
C LYS A 675 22.55 4.95 -19.86
N SER A 676 22.95 5.81 -20.79
CA SER A 676 22.03 6.62 -21.60
C SER A 676 22.30 6.41 -23.09
N ALA A 677 21.29 6.60 -23.89
CA ALA A 677 21.36 6.58 -25.36
C ALA A 677 20.64 7.81 -25.94
N ASP A 678 21.27 8.42 -26.94
CA ASP A 678 20.70 9.57 -27.66
C ASP A 678 20.08 9.07 -28.96
N ALA A 679 18.85 9.53 -29.27
CA ALA A 679 18.16 9.28 -30.51
C ALA A 679 17.59 10.60 -31.05
N THR A 680 17.52 10.72 -32.37
CA THR A 680 16.96 11.92 -33.02
C THR A 680 15.54 11.65 -33.47
N ILE A 681 14.62 12.56 -33.17
CA ILE A 681 13.24 12.54 -33.64
C ILE A 681 13.04 13.68 -34.69
N GLU A 682 12.27 13.37 -35.73
CA GLU A 682 11.92 14.36 -36.74
C GLU A 682 10.55 14.97 -36.39
N LEU A 683 10.55 16.24 -36.02
CA LEU A 683 9.33 16.99 -35.75
C LEU A 683 8.96 17.87 -36.92
N PRO A 684 7.66 18.05 -37.25
CA PRO A 684 7.21 19.00 -38.24
C PRO A 684 7.51 20.44 -37.79
N GLU A 685 7.50 21.37 -38.73
CA GLU A 685 7.63 22.81 -38.44
C GLU A 685 6.49 23.26 -37.50
N LEU A 686 6.84 23.85 -36.36
CA LEU A 686 5.88 24.33 -35.39
C LEU A 686 5.33 25.71 -35.80
N LYS A 687 4.03 25.87 -35.79
CA LYS A 687 3.37 27.13 -36.08
C LYS A 687 3.44 28.08 -34.90
N SER A 688 3.86 29.32 -35.13
CA SER A 688 3.88 30.36 -34.08
C SER A 688 2.50 30.62 -33.48
N GLY A 689 2.43 30.88 -32.18
CA GLY A 689 1.19 31.18 -31.45
C GLY A 689 0.29 29.97 -31.22
N LYS A 690 0.86 28.77 -31.26
CA LYS A 690 0.21 27.50 -30.88
C LYS A 690 1.02 26.77 -29.82
N GLU A 691 0.34 26.16 -28.87
CA GLU A 691 0.98 25.31 -27.87
C GLU A 691 1.23 23.91 -28.43
N TYR A 692 2.46 23.43 -28.29
CA TYR A 692 2.85 22.09 -28.69
C TYR A 692 3.39 21.30 -27.48
N MET A 693 2.87 20.09 -27.35
CA MET A 693 3.32 19.11 -26.35
C MET A 693 3.91 17.87 -27.03
N LEU A 694 5.11 17.50 -26.67
CA LEU A 694 5.76 16.27 -27.10
C LEU A 694 5.67 15.25 -25.97
N ASN A 695 4.98 14.13 -26.22
CA ASN A 695 4.92 13.00 -25.29
C ASN A 695 5.83 11.89 -25.79
N LEU A 696 6.60 11.33 -24.87
CA LEU A 696 7.46 10.18 -25.09
C LEU A 696 6.97 9.01 -24.25
N TYR A 697 7.05 7.80 -24.80
CA TYR A 697 6.59 6.59 -24.13
C TYR A 697 7.59 5.45 -24.33
N ALA A 698 7.83 4.67 -23.27
CA ALA A 698 8.44 3.36 -23.34
C ALA A 698 7.35 2.30 -23.11
N LEU A 699 7.17 1.43 -24.10
CA LEU A 699 6.15 0.40 -24.12
C LEU A 699 6.80 -0.98 -24.00
N GLN A 700 6.25 -1.86 -23.18
CA GLN A 700 6.66 -3.27 -23.12
C GLN A 700 6.53 -3.91 -24.50
N SER A 701 7.60 -4.51 -25.01
CA SER A 701 7.59 -5.18 -26.32
C SER A 701 8.06 -6.64 -26.27
N ALA A 702 8.87 -6.99 -25.26
CA ALA A 702 9.22 -8.38 -25.01
C ALA A 702 8.11 -9.09 -24.25
N GLU A 703 8.03 -10.41 -24.42
CA GLU A 703 7.13 -11.22 -23.60
C GLU A 703 7.47 -11.07 -22.11
N HIS A 704 6.46 -10.75 -21.30
CA HIS A 704 6.58 -10.66 -19.85
C HIS A 704 5.33 -11.27 -19.20
N PRO A 705 5.48 -12.11 -18.15
CA PRO A 705 4.36 -12.85 -17.59
C PRO A 705 3.28 -11.98 -16.96
N LEU A 706 3.63 -10.79 -16.45
CA LEU A 706 2.73 -9.91 -15.70
C LEU A 706 2.50 -8.53 -16.32
N ILE A 707 3.29 -8.16 -17.35
CA ILE A 707 3.16 -6.86 -18.02
C ILE A 707 2.77 -7.13 -19.48
N PRO A 708 1.56 -6.73 -19.92
CA PRO A 708 1.10 -6.97 -21.28
C PRO A 708 1.98 -6.28 -22.34
N GLU A 709 2.06 -6.87 -23.54
CA GLU A 709 2.66 -6.21 -24.69
C GLU A 709 1.94 -4.88 -24.99
N GLY A 710 2.70 -3.84 -25.28
CA GLY A 710 2.18 -2.50 -25.51
C GLY A 710 1.86 -1.71 -24.25
N TYR A 711 2.02 -2.30 -23.05
CA TYR A 711 1.83 -1.58 -21.80
C TYR A 711 2.87 -0.47 -21.63
N GLU A 712 2.43 0.74 -21.26
CA GLU A 712 3.30 1.86 -20.95
C GLU A 712 3.99 1.63 -19.60
N VAL A 713 5.32 1.47 -19.63
CA VAL A 713 6.14 1.31 -18.41
C VAL A 713 6.74 2.64 -17.96
N ALA A 714 6.99 3.55 -18.88
CA ALA A 714 7.49 4.89 -18.59
C ALA A 714 7.00 5.90 -19.64
N SER A 715 6.86 7.15 -19.20
CA SER A 715 6.46 8.24 -20.10
C SER A 715 6.99 9.59 -19.61
N GLU A 716 7.07 10.58 -20.55
CA GLU A 716 7.44 11.95 -20.23
C GLU A 716 6.75 12.91 -21.19
N GLN A 717 6.46 14.14 -20.72
CA GLN A 717 5.88 15.19 -21.54
C GLN A 717 6.76 16.44 -21.52
N PHE A 718 7.04 16.98 -22.71
CA PHE A 718 7.79 18.23 -22.88
C PHE A 718 6.93 19.29 -23.57
N ALA A 719 6.85 20.48 -22.97
CA ALA A 719 6.26 21.64 -23.64
C ALA A 719 7.29 22.21 -24.64
N LEU A 720 6.92 22.32 -25.91
CA LEU A 720 7.77 22.91 -26.95
C LEU A 720 7.44 24.37 -27.22
N SER A 721 6.30 24.84 -26.78
CA SER A 721 5.84 26.24 -26.87
C SER A 721 4.72 26.51 -25.87
N ASP A 722 4.50 27.77 -25.56
CA ASP A 722 3.51 28.23 -24.59
C ASP A 722 2.11 28.37 -25.22
N TYR A 723 1.09 28.26 -24.38
CA TYR A 723 -0.30 28.52 -24.75
C TYR A 723 -0.54 30.03 -24.79
N ASP A 724 -1.27 30.50 -25.83
CA ASP A 724 -1.64 31.92 -26.00
C ASP A 724 -2.94 32.22 -25.23
N TYR A 725 -2.83 32.83 -24.08
CA TYR A 725 -3.95 33.29 -23.24
C TYR A 725 -4.52 34.65 -23.68
N SER A 726 -4.12 35.21 -24.83
CA SER A 726 -4.61 36.50 -25.30
C SER A 726 -6.09 36.47 -25.60
N VAL A 727 -6.77 37.52 -25.13
CA VAL A 727 -8.23 37.68 -25.34
C VAL A 727 -8.47 38.27 -26.71
N LYS A 728 -9.27 37.60 -27.53
CA LYS A 728 -9.69 38.13 -28.84
C LYS A 728 -10.84 39.11 -28.65
N GLU A 729 -10.65 40.33 -29.11
CA GLU A 729 -11.69 41.37 -29.08
C GLU A 729 -12.85 41.05 -30.04
N GLY A 730 -14.09 41.21 -29.54
CA GLY A 730 -15.30 41.17 -30.38
C GLY A 730 -15.53 42.48 -31.15
N HIS A 731 -16.32 42.43 -32.20
CA HIS A 731 -16.58 43.58 -33.05
C HIS A 731 -18.03 44.06 -33.03
N ARG A 732 -18.92 43.43 -32.27
CA ARG A 732 -20.34 43.80 -32.14
C ARG A 732 -20.52 44.95 -31.16
N HIS A 733 -21.62 45.63 -31.19
CA HIS A 733 -21.93 46.69 -30.23
C HIS A 733 -22.73 46.16 -29.05
N VAL A 734 -22.26 46.39 -27.83
CA VAL A 734 -22.96 46.07 -26.60
C VAL A 734 -24.07 47.10 -26.36
N LYS A 735 -25.30 46.65 -26.31
CA LYS A 735 -26.46 47.51 -25.97
C LYS A 735 -26.64 47.46 -24.45
N VAL A 736 -26.51 48.63 -23.81
CA VAL A 736 -26.73 48.78 -22.37
C VAL A 736 -28.02 49.50 -22.11
N ARG A 737 -28.87 48.99 -21.21
CA ARG A 737 -30.04 49.63 -20.68
C ARG A 737 -29.87 49.77 -19.18
N GLU A 738 -30.09 50.98 -18.70
CA GLU A 738 -29.98 51.33 -17.27
C GLU A 738 -31.35 51.53 -16.65
N GLY A 739 -31.65 50.88 -15.51
CA GLY A 739 -32.78 51.11 -14.66
C GLY A 739 -32.34 51.75 -13.37
N GLU A 740 -33.26 51.85 -12.41
CA GLU A 740 -33.02 52.45 -11.09
C GLU A 740 -31.96 51.65 -10.33
N ASP A 741 -32.15 50.33 -10.18
CA ASP A 741 -31.29 49.43 -9.43
C ASP A 741 -30.52 48.42 -10.28
N TRP A 742 -30.66 48.44 -11.61
CA TRP A 742 -30.12 47.41 -12.48
C TRP A 742 -29.51 47.92 -13.78
N LEU A 743 -28.62 47.11 -14.33
CA LEU A 743 -28.03 47.26 -15.68
C LEU A 743 -28.32 45.99 -16.48
N VAL A 744 -28.86 46.13 -17.69
CA VAL A 744 -28.96 45.05 -18.66
C VAL A 744 -28.05 45.35 -19.81
N ALA A 745 -27.12 44.44 -20.09
CA ALA A 745 -26.33 44.48 -21.31
C ALA A 745 -26.69 43.31 -22.23
N SER A 746 -26.62 43.53 -23.56
CA SER A 746 -26.95 42.50 -24.54
C SER A 746 -26.11 42.61 -25.82
N VAL A 747 -25.75 41.43 -26.38
CA VAL A 747 -25.12 41.25 -27.68
C VAL A 747 -25.79 40.06 -28.39
N GLY A 748 -26.46 40.28 -29.48
CA GLY A 748 -27.29 39.25 -30.13
C GLY A 748 -28.34 38.71 -29.14
N ASP A 749 -28.39 37.41 -28.95
CA ASP A 749 -29.32 36.74 -28.05
C ASP A 749 -28.78 36.57 -26.62
N VAL A 750 -27.52 36.96 -26.39
CA VAL A 750 -26.91 36.89 -25.06
C VAL A 750 -27.21 38.15 -24.25
N LYS A 751 -27.63 37.97 -23.00
CA LYS A 751 -27.98 39.08 -22.09
C LYS A 751 -27.45 38.79 -20.68
N VAL A 752 -26.97 39.89 -20.04
CA VAL A 752 -26.58 39.88 -18.61
C VAL A 752 -27.35 40.96 -17.87
N LEU A 753 -27.69 40.66 -16.61
CA LEU A 753 -28.31 41.59 -15.68
C LEU A 753 -27.41 41.77 -14.48
N PHE A 754 -27.05 42.98 -14.12
CA PHE A 754 -26.29 43.35 -12.95
C PHE A 754 -27.11 44.23 -12.00
N ASN A 755 -26.88 44.06 -10.72
CA ASN A 755 -27.39 44.99 -9.70
C ASN A 755 -26.41 46.14 -9.51
N LYS A 756 -26.86 47.38 -9.74
CA LYS A 756 -26.00 48.57 -9.64
C LYS A 756 -25.45 48.86 -8.26
N ASN A 757 -26.25 48.54 -7.21
CA ASN A 757 -25.95 48.92 -5.83
C ASN A 757 -24.83 48.05 -5.21
N ASN A 758 -24.64 46.84 -5.69
CA ASN A 758 -23.64 45.91 -5.18
C ASN A 758 -22.73 45.26 -6.25
N GLY A 759 -22.95 45.58 -7.52
CA GLY A 759 -22.19 45.10 -8.64
C GLY A 759 -22.33 43.59 -8.89
N ARG A 760 -23.35 42.94 -8.37
CA ARG A 760 -23.57 41.50 -8.55
C ARG A 760 -24.17 41.18 -9.92
N LEU A 761 -23.72 40.09 -10.49
CA LEU A 761 -24.39 39.46 -11.62
C LEU A 761 -25.66 38.76 -11.08
N GLU A 762 -26.80 39.11 -11.62
CA GLU A 762 -28.14 38.61 -11.19
C GLU A 762 -28.71 37.63 -12.24
N ARG A 763 -28.27 37.73 -13.49
CA ARG A 763 -28.73 36.84 -14.57
C ARG A 763 -27.75 36.79 -15.72
N PHE A 764 -27.60 35.60 -16.34
CA PHE A 764 -26.89 35.37 -17.60
C PHE A 764 -27.70 34.44 -18.50
N VAL A 765 -28.11 34.91 -19.63
CA VAL A 765 -29.09 34.29 -20.54
C VAL A 765 -28.51 34.17 -21.94
N SER A 766 -28.70 33.02 -22.62
CA SER A 766 -28.56 32.86 -24.06
C SER A 766 -29.91 32.45 -24.64
N GLY A 767 -30.37 33.18 -25.65
CA GLY A 767 -31.73 33.04 -26.14
C GLY A 767 -32.77 33.39 -25.05
N ASP A 768 -33.62 32.44 -24.75
CA ASP A 768 -34.65 32.57 -23.70
C ASP A 768 -34.30 31.74 -22.40
N LYS A 769 -33.13 31.11 -22.34
CA LYS A 769 -32.76 30.23 -21.25
C LYS A 769 -31.68 30.84 -20.33
N ASP A 770 -31.86 30.72 -19.03
CA ASP A 770 -30.79 30.93 -18.07
C ASP A 770 -29.75 29.83 -18.22
N ILE A 771 -28.47 30.24 -18.31
CA ILE A 771 -27.35 29.30 -18.47
C ILE A 771 -27.06 28.60 -17.14
N PHE A 772 -27.16 29.32 -16.03
CA PHE A 772 -26.81 28.82 -14.71
C PHE A 772 -28.04 28.62 -13.82
N LYS A 773 -28.02 27.58 -13.00
CA LYS A 773 -28.90 27.45 -11.84
C LYS A 773 -28.44 28.32 -10.69
N GLN A 774 -27.11 28.44 -10.51
CA GLN A 774 -26.48 29.40 -9.61
C GLN A 774 -25.34 30.08 -10.35
N LEU A 775 -25.36 31.40 -10.37
CA LEU A 775 -24.35 32.22 -10.99
C LEU A 775 -22.99 32.10 -10.31
N PRO A 776 -21.88 32.43 -11.02
CA PRO A 776 -20.55 32.43 -10.40
C PRO A 776 -20.50 33.25 -9.12
N GLU A 777 -20.05 32.63 -8.04
CA GLU A 777 -19.81 33.30 -6.76
C GLU A 777 -18.46 32.85 -6.16
N PRO A 778 -17.76 33.71 -5.44
CA PRO A 778 -16.52 33.38 -4.76
C PRO A 778 -16.70 32.20 -3.83
N TRP A 779 -15.73 31.29 -3.87
CA TRP A 779 -15.71 30.10 -3.02
C TRP A 779 -14.29 29.79 -2.58
N PHE A 780 -14.11 29.50 -1.29
CA PHE A 780 -12.79 29.39 -0.66
C PHE A 780 -12.59 28.06 0.08
N TRP A 781 -13.63 27.24 0.20
CA TRP A 781 -13.62 26.01 1.00
C TRP A 781 -13.51 24.77 0.11
N ARG A 782 -12.74 23.76 0.58
CA ARG A 782 -12.78 22.39 0.08
C ARG A 782 -13.21 21.44 1.20
N ALA A 783 -13.74 20.27 0.86
CA ALA A 783 -13.92 19.19 1.82
C ALA A 783 -12.54 18.74 2.33
N PRO A 784 -12.36 18.62 3.66
CA PRO A 784 -11.07 18.22 4.19
C PRO A 784 -10.66 16.83 3.73
N THR A 785 -9.42 16.69 3.28
CA THR A 785 -8.76 15.38 3.07
C THR A 785 -8.42 14.75 4.42
N ASP A 786 -8.02 13.47 4.44
CA ASP A 786 -7.55 12.86 5.68
C ASP A 786 -6.31 13.57 6.23
N ASN A 787 -5.40 14.05 5.37
CA ASN A 787 -4.27 14.89 5.78
C ASN A 787 -4.71 16.23 6.37
N ASP A 788 -5.72 16.87 5.81
CA ASP A 788 -6.31 18.10 6.38
C ASP A 788 -6.89 17.85 7.78
N TRP A 789 -7.54 16.70 8.00
CA TRP A 789 -8.05 16.28 9.31
C TRP A 789 -6.91 16.11 10.33
N GLY A 790 -5.87 15.36 9.95
CA GLY A 790 -4.70 15.12 10.79
C GLY A 790 -3.95 16.41 11.16
N ALA A 791 -3.85 17.33 10.20
CA ALA A 791 -3.25 18.67 10.41
C ALA A 791 -4.14 19.66 11.17
N GLY A 792 -5.38 19.29 11.51
CA GLY A 792 -6.34 20.17 12.19
C GLY A 792 -6.85 21.34 11.32
N PHE A 793 -6.67 21.23 10.01
CA PHE A 793 -6.98 22.30 9.05
C PHE A 793 -8.47 22.67 9.02
N GLN A 794 -9.36 21.70 9.21
CA GLN A 794 -10.82 21.95 9.34
C GLN A 794 -11.19 22.91 10.46
N ARG A 795 -10.33 23.10 11.46
CA ARG A 795 -10.50 24.05 12.57
C ARG A 795 -9.79 25.36 12.28
N THR A 796 -8.51 25.31 11.88
CA THR A 796 -7.68 26.50 11.65
C THR A 796 -8.18 27.32 10.46
N ALA A 797 -8.71 26.70 9.41
CA ALA A 797 -9.25 27.35 8.23
C ALA A 797 -10.79 27.53 8.26
N ASN A 798 -11.46 27.24 9.39
CA ASN A 798 -12.91 27.24 9.50
C ASN A 798 -13.60 28.54 9.03
N ALA A 799 -12.93 29.69 9.12
CA ALA A 799 -13.45 30.96 8.64
C ALA A 799 -13.86 30.95 7.14
N TRP A 800 -13.26 30.05 6.35
CA TRP A 800 -13.51 29.94 4.91
C TRP A 800 -14.73 29.07 4.55
N ARG A 801 -15.33 28.35 5.52
CA ARG A 801 -16.57 27.57 5.28
C ARG A 801 -17.74 28.42 4.92
N THR A 802 -17.73 29.71 5.30
CA THR A 802 -18.77 30.66 4.97
C THR A 802 -18.26 31.68 3.98
N ASN A 803 -19.17 32.18 3.17
CA ASN A 803 -18.88 33.17 2.14
C ASN A 803 -19.63 34.49 2.44
N ARG A 804 -19.69 34.89 3.73
CA ARG A 804 -20.37 36.11 4.11
C ARG A 804 -19.62 37.36 3.69
N ARG A 805 -20.27 38.16 2.85
CA ARG A 805 -19.70 39.35 2.21
C ARG A 805 -20.51 40.59 2.48
N ARG A 806 -19.81 41.71 2.65
CA ARG A 806 -20.40 43.04 2.69
C ARG A 806 -19.83 43.86 1.55
N THR A 807 -20.66 44.30 0.58
CA THR A 807 -20.25 45.21 -0.47
C THR A 807 -19.85 46.53 0.15
N VAL A 808 -18.65 47.02 -0.15
CA VAL A 808 -18.13 48.32 0.29
C VAL A 808 -18.05 49.34 -0.85
N GLU A 809 -17.96 48.88 -2.08
CA GLU A 809 -17.94 49.71 -3.28
C GLU A 809 -18.54 48.95 -4.47
N ALA A 810 -19.33 49.61 -5.27
CA ALA A 810 -19.76 49.12 -6.55
C ALA A 810 -19.68 50.25 -7.60
N SER A 811 -19.22 49.95 -8.80
CA SER A 811 -19.12 50.91 -9.90
C SER A 811 -19.31 50.21 -11.24
N TYR A 812 -19.65 50.93 -12.26
CA TYR A 812 -19.72 50.47 -13.63
C TYR A 812 -19.20 51.51 -14.61
N ASP A 813 -18.75 51.07 -15.76
CA ASP A 813 -18.30 51.95 -16.87
C ASP A 813 -18.63 51.28 -18.19
N VAL A 814 -18.98 52.11 -19.21
CA VAL A 814 -19.19 51.64 -20.55
C VAL A 814 -18.09 52.23 -21.43
N LYS A 815 -17.11 51.40 -21.77
CA LYS A 815 -15.95 51.76 -22.56
C LYS A 815 -15.99 51.09 -23.93
N GLY A 816 -16.07 51.93 -24.99
CA GLY A 816 -16.10 51.40 -26.37
C GLY A 816 -17.31 50.48 -26.58
N ASN A 817 -17.06 49.20 -26.79
CA ASN A 817 -18.08 48.19 -27.04
C ASN A 817 -18.24 47.19 -25.87
N GLU A 818 -17.90 47.57 -24.62
CA GLU A 818 -17.95 46.70 -23.45
C GLU A 818 -18.64 47.37 -22.27
N LEU A 819 -19.33 46.58 -21.42
CA LEU A 819 -19.81 47.01 -20.11
C LEU A 819 -18.91 46.38 -19.03
N MET A 820 -18.26 47.22 -18.26
CA MET A 820 -17.48 46.80 -17.08
C MET A 820 -18.28 47.07 -15.80
N VAL A 821 -18.38 46.09 -14.91
CA VAL A 821 -19.01 46.23 -13.58
C VAL A 821 -18.02 45.72 -12.53
N ARG A 822 -17.71 46.59 -11.57
CA ARG A 822 -16.76 46.27 -10.49
C ARG A 822 -17.47 46.25 -9.13
N SER A 823 -17.21 45.24 -8.33
CA SER A 823 -17.69 45.08 -6.97
C SER A 823 -16.51 44.84 -6.03
N VAL A 824 -16.45 45.59 -4.91
CA VAL A 824 -15.49 45.37 -3.84
C VAL A 824 -16.26 44.96 -2.58
N CYS A 825 -15.92 43.84 -2.03
CA CYS A 825 -16.55 43.27 -0.84
C CYS A 825 -15.53 43.04 0.29
N GLU A 826 -15.91 43.28 1.51
CA GLU A 826 -15.24 42.73 2.68
C GLU A 826 -15.75 41.32 2.96
N LEU A 827 -14.84 40.38 3.21
CA LEU A 827 -15.16 39.07 3.76
C LEU A 827 -15.26 39.17 5.27
N VAL A 828 -16.42 38.78 5.81
CA VAL A 828 -16.77 39.06 7.22
C VAL A 828 -16.03 38.16 8.20
N ASP A 829 -15.87 36.85 7.83
CA ASP A 829 -15.31 35.83 8.72
C ASP A 829 -13.79 35.75 8.63
N ALA A 830 -13.20 36.22 7.51
CA ALA A 830 -11.76 36.28 7.25
C ALA A 830 -11.40 37.69 6.74
N PRO A 831 -11.00 38.63 7.60
CA PRO A 831 -10.85 40.05 7.27
C PRO A 831 -9.95 40.30 6.07
N SER A 832 -10.57 40.41 4.90
CA SER A 832 -9.91 40.58 3.60
C SER A 832 -10.81 41.33 2.62
N LEU A 833 -10.25 41.85 1.56
CA LEU A 833 -10.99 42.47 0.48
C LEU A 833 -11.03 41.54 -0.72
N LEU A 834 -12.20 41.46 -1.32
CA LEU A 834 -12.42 40.75 -2.58
C LEU A 834 -12.96 41.72 -3.62
N THR A 835 -12.22 41.90 -4.70
CA THR A 835 -12.65 42.69 -5.87
C THR A 835 -13.05 41.73 -6.97
N THR A 836 -14.26 41.85 -7.49
CA THR A 836 -14.71 41.15 -8.70
C THR A 836 -15.01 42.14 -9.79
N THR A 837 -14.40 41.99 -10.94
CA THR A 837 -14.66 42.81 -12.14
C THR A 837 -15.26 41.93 -13.22
N TYR A 838 -16.45 42.24 -13.63
CA TYR A 838 -17.13 41.64 -14.76
C TYR A 838 -17.02 42.56 -15.98
N THR A 839 -16.57 42.01 -17.14
CA THR A 839 -16.57 42.71 -18.39
C THR A 839 -17.44 41.94 -19.38
N PHE A 840 -18.62 42.49 -19.72
CA PHE A 840 -19.46 41.92 -20.77
C PHE A 840 -18.97 42.43 -22.13
N MET A 841 -18.48 41.49 -22.93
CA MET A 841 -17.69 41.74 -24.11
C MET A 841 -18.53 41.88 -25.38
N ALA A 842 -17.95 42.46 -26.43
CA ALA A 842 -18.60 42.71 -27.70
C ALA A 842 -18.97 41.44 -28.52
N ASP A 843 -18.54 40.28 -28.11
CA ASP A 843 -18.93 38.98 -28.69
C ASP A 843 -20.00 38.25 -27.88
N GLY A 844 -20.44 38.82 -26.75
CA GLY A 844 -21.43 38.22 -25.86
C GLY A 844 -20.82 37.36 -24.74
N ALA A 845 -19.50 37.28 -24.66
CA ALA A 845 -18.81 36.61 -23.54
C ALA A 845 -18.79 37.48 -22.28
N LEU A 846 -18.64 36.83 -21.14
CA LEU A 846 -18.46 37.47 -19.84
C LEU A 846 -17.06 37.16 -19.31
N LYS A 847 -16.17 38.17 -19.30
CA LYS A 847 -14.87 38.06 -18.63
C LYS A 847 -15.06 38.33 -17.13
N VAL A 848 -14.48 37.50 -16.27
CA VAL A 848 -14.52 37.60 -14.82
C VAL A 848 -13.09 37.68 -14.31
N GLU A 849 -12.76 38.76 -13.58
CA GLU A 849 -11.47 38.99 -12.96
C GLU A 849 -11.68 39.11 -11.46
N VAL A 850 -10.90 38.35 -10.66
CA VAL A 850 -11.06 38.28 -9.21
C VAL A 850 -9.74 38.60 -8.56
N GLU A 851 -9.76 39.51 -7.58
CA GLU A 851 -8.61 39.88 -6.77
C GLU A 851 -8.97 39.74 -5.31
N TRP A 852 -8.12 39.09 -4.54
CA TRP A 852 -8.23 38.95 -3.10
C TRP A 852 -7.00 39.58 -2.43
N GLU A 853 -7.21 40.32 -1.33
CA GLU A 853 -6.18 40.96 -0.57
C GLU A 853 -6.43 40.79 0.95
N ARG A 854 -5.46 40.19 1.65
CA ARG A 854 -5.48 40.01 3.10
C ARG A 854 -5.37 41.37 3.82
N LYS A 855 -6.20 41.61 4.83
CA LYS A 855 -6.21 42.83 5.63
C LYS A 855 -5.74 42.66 7.07
N SER A 856 -5.42 41.45 7.47
CA SER A 856 -4.96 41.11 8.82
C SER A 856 -4.07 39.88 8.83
N ASP A 857 -3.07 39.87 9.70
CA ASP A 857 -2.20 38.71 9.93
C ASP A 857 -2.95 37.51 10.55
N TYR A 858 -4.15 37.73 11.07
CA TYR A 858 -4.99 36.67 11.64
C TYR A 858 -5.86 35.94 10.61
N VAL A 859 -5.79 36.33 9.34
CA VAL A 859 -6.51 35.62 8.26
C VAL A 859 -5.79 34.28 8.01
N PRO A 860 -6.52 33.15 8.14
CA PRO A 860 -5.90 31.85 7.93
C PRO A 860 -5.54 31.62 6.45
N GLU A 861 -4.67 30.62 6.20
CA GLU A 861 -4.39 30.10 4.87
C GLU A 861 -5.67 29.77 4.11
N LEU A 862 -5.68 30.05 2.80
CA LEU A 862 -6.81 29.71 1.92
C LEU A 862 -6.80 28.22 1.58
N PRO A 863 -7.91 27.48 1.78
CA PRO A 863 -8.04 26.11 1.23
C PRO A 863 -8.05 26.08 -0.31
N ARG A 864 -8.73 27.05 -0.89
CA ARG A 864 -8.75 27.30 -2.35
C ARG A 864 -9.06 28.78 -2.62
N PHE A 865 -8.70 29.23 -3.82
CA PHE A 865 -9.08 30.58 -4.29
C PHE A 865 -9.74 30.48 -5.64
N GLY A 866 -11.06 30.66 -5.66
CA GLY A 866 -11.85 30.50 -6.88
C GLY A 866 -13.27 30.97 -6.84
N MET A 867 -14.01 30.52 -7.84
CA MET A 867 -15.44 30.77 -8.04
C MET A 867 -16.17 29.44 -8.23
N ARG A 868 -17.36 29.35 -7.64
CA ARG A 868 -18.27 28.21 -7.78
C ARG A 868 -19.55 28.66 -8.50
N MET A 869 -20.01 27.82 -9.42
CA MET A 869 -21.26 28.01 -10.13
C MET A 869 -21.98 26.67 -10.34
N MET A 870 -23.29 26.73 -10.56
CA MET A 870 -24.09 25.52 -10.75
C MET A 870 -24.79 25.56 -12.08
N LEU A 871 -24.68 24.47 -12.82
CA LEU A 871 -25.28 24.29 -14.14
C LEU A 871 -26.41 23.25 -14.09
N PRO A 872 -27.27 23.21 -15.12
CA PRO A 872 -28.27 22.18 -15.25
C PRO A 872 -27.72 20.76 -15.17
N GLU A 873 -28.52 19.84 -14.63
CA GLU A 873 -28.16 18.41 -14.45
C GLU A 873 -27.78 17.71 -15.75
N ASP A 874 -28.30 18.16 -16.88
CA ASP A 874 -28.05 17.59 -18.21
C ASP A 874 -26.73 18.03 -18.84
N PHE A 875 -25.97 18.94 -18.21
CA PHE A 875 -24.64 19.36 -18.70
C PHE A 875 -23.56 18.38 -18.22
N LYS A 876 -23.65 17.13 -18.71
CA LYS A 876 -22.82 16.01 -18.22
C LYS A 876 -21.54 15.80 -19.00
N ASN A 877 -21.40 16.37 -20.20
CA ASN A 877 -20.22 16.17 -21.03
C ASN A 877 -19.19 17.23 -20.67
N LEU A 878 -18.15 16.81 -20.00
CA LEU A 878 -16.98 17.63 -19.68
C LEU A 878 -15.90 17.37 -20.72
N LYS A 879 -15.54 18.41 -21.48
CA LYS A 879 -14.37 18.43 -22.34
C LYS A 879 -13.43 19.51 -21.86
N TYR A 880 -12.15 19.19 -21.68
CA TYR A 880 -11.18 20.18 -21.21
C TYR A 880 -9.80 19.97 -21.82
N TYR A 881 -9.04 21.05 -21.94
CA TYR A 881 -7.64 21.06 -22.30
C TYR A 881 -6.82 21.47 -21.10
N GLY A 882 -6.15 20.50 -20.48
CA GLY A 882 -5.43 20.64 -19.22
C GLY A 882 -4.79 19.33 -18.80
N ARG A 883 -4.40 19.19 -17.51
CA ARG A 883 -3.83 17.93 -17.00
C ARG A 883 -4.91 16.90 -16.70
N GLY A 884 -4.64 15.66 -17.09
CA GLY A 884 -5.56 14.52 -16.90
C GLY A 884 -4.92 13.18 -17.27
N PRO A 885 -5.72 12.10 -17.40
CA PRO A 885 -7.19 12.05 -17.24
C PRO A 885 -7.69 12.01 -15.79
N TRP A 886 -6.89 11.50 -14.85
CA TRP A 886 -7.25 11.40 -13.44
C TRP A 886 -7.14 12.74 -12.71
N GLU A 887 -7.67 12.79 -11.48
CA GLU A 887 -7.54 13.98 -10.65
C GLU A 887 -6.08 14.26 -10.31
N ASN A 888 -5.76 15.54 -10.24
CA ASN A 888 -4.42 16.00 -9.94
C ASN A 888 -4.45 17.33 -9.18
N TYR A 889 -3.40 17.59 -8.42
CA TYR A 889 -3.26 18.74 -7.55
C TYR A 889 -1.87 19.36 -7.72
N SER A 890 -1.62 20.51 -7.16
CA SER A 890 -0.36 21.24 -7.36
C SER A 890 0.88 20.42 -6.93
N ASP A 891 0.74 19.58 -5.93
CA ASP A 891 1.78 18.70 -5.37
C ASP A 891 1.68 17.22 -5.81
N ARG A 892 0.74 16.89 -6.71
CA ARG A 892 0.55 15.56 -7.29
C ARG A 892 0.06 15.68 -8.73
N LYS A 893 0.97 15.81 -9.69
CA LYS A 893 0.63 16.04 -11.10
C LYS A 893 1.65 15.55 -12.13
N GLU A 894 2.75 14.93 -11.69
CA GLU A 894 3.80 14.46 -12.59
C GLU A 894 3.26 13.39 -13.57
N SER A 895 2.34 12.55 -13.11
CA SER A 895 1.69 11.50 -13.90
C SER A 895 0.60 12.02 -14.84
N SER A 896 0.17 13.29 -14.71
CA SER A 896 -0.96 13.85 -15.44
C SER A 896 -0.46 14.77 -16.55
N PHE A 897 -0.61 14.34 -17.81
CA PHE A 897 -0.16 15.10 -18.96
C PHE A 897 -1.19 16.14 -19.42
N ILE A 898 -0.70 17.26 -19.94
CA ILE A 898 -1.53 18.24 -20.61
C ILE A 898 -2.04 17.64 -21.92
N GLY A 899 -3.35 17.57 -22.06
CA GLY A 899 -4.02 16.97 -23.20
C GLY A 899 -5.47 17.40 -23.32
N LEU A 900 -6.13 16.95 -24.36
CA LEU A 900 -7.56 17.14 -24.58
C LEU A 900 -8.30 15.89 -24.06
N TYR A 901 -9.16 16.10 -23.06
CA TYR A 901 -9.90 15.01 -22.39
C TYR A 901 -11.40 15.24 -22.50
N GLU A 902 -12.14 14.15 -22.68
CA GLU A 902 -13.61 14.11 -22.68
C GLU A 902 -14.07 13.06 -21.68
N GLN A 903 -14.86 13.47 -20.68
CA GLN A 903 -15.29 12.65 -19.55
C GLN A 903 -16.71 13.01 -19.15
N SER A 904 -17.40 12.15 -18.40
CA SER A 904 -18.64 12.49 -17.74
C SER A 904 -18.39 13.21 -16.41
N THR A 905 -19.25 14.17 -16.06
CA THR A 905 -19.22 14.80 -14.73
C THR A 905 -19.56 13.80 -13.62
N ASP A 906 -20.28 12.73 -13.94
CA ASP A 906 -20.62 11.66 -12.99
C ASP A 906 -19.40 10.80 -12.62
N GLU A 907 -18.33 10.83 -13.43
CA GLU A 907 -17.10 10.06 -13.26
C GLU A 907 -15.96 10.86 -12.59
N GLN A 908 -16.21 12.12 -12.21
CA GLN A 908 -15.13 12.97 -11.69
C GLN A 908 -14.81 12.73 -10.22
N LEU A 909 -15.77 12.26 -9.44
CA LEU A 909 -15.54 11.93 -8.03
C LEU A 909 -14.87 10.56 -7.91
N PHE A 910 -13.68 10.53 -7.32
CA PHE A 910 -13.05 9.25 -6.94
C PHE A 910 -13.67 8.77 -5.61
N PRO A 911 -14.12 7.49 -5.52
CA PRO A 911 -14.84 6.98 -4.37
C PRO A 911 -13.89 6.51 -3.25
N TYR A 912 -13.08 7.43 -2.69
CA TYR A 912 -12.28 7.12 -1.50
C TYR A 912 -13.15 6.48 -0.43
N VAL A 913 -12.60 5.56 0.36
CA VAL A 913 -13.36 4.82 1.38
C VAL A 913 -14.15 5.78 2.26
N ARG A 914 -13.55 6.92 2.62
CA ARG A 914 -14.22 8.03 3.28
C ARG A 914 -14.34 9.23 2.35
N PRO A 915 -15.56 9.83 2.15
CA PRO A 915 -15.75 11.01 1.31
C PRO A 915 -14.86 12.18 1.73
N GLN A 916 -14.20 12.80 0.77
CA GLN A 916 -13.28 13.93 0.95
C GLN A 916 -13.11 14.71 -0.36
N GLU A 917 -12.30 15.76 -0.40
CA GLU A 917 -11.97 16.50 -1.64
C GLU A 917 -11.50 15.54 -2.73
N SER A 918 -12.01 15.73 -3.94
CA SER A 918 -11.75 14.88 -5.10
C SER A 918 -12.04 15.60 -6.42
N GLY A 919 -11.59 15.03 -7.54
CA GLY A 919 -11.98 15.39 -8.89
C GLY A 919 -11.31 16.64 -9.47
N ASN A 920 -10.32 17.23 -8.80
CA ASN A 920 -9.62 18.41 -9.29
C ASN A 920 -8.77 18.13 -10.55
N LYS A 921 -8.66 19.11 -11.44
CA LYS A 921 -7.75 19.11 -12.59
C LYS A 921 -6.96 20.42 -12.61
N THR A 922 -5.66 20.36 -12.78
CA THR A 922 -4.78 21.54 -12.81
C THR A 922 -4.34 21.91 -14.23
N ASP A 923 -3.73 23.07 -14.35
CA ASP A 923 -3.17 23.58 -15.60
C ASP A 923 -4.20 23.57 -16.76
N VAL A 924 -5.47 23.85 -16.47
CA VAL A 924 -6.54 23.86 -17.48
C VAL A 924 -6.52 25.19 -18.23
N ARG A 925 -6.44 25.12 -19.57
CA ARG A 925 -6.50 26.26 -20.45
C ARG A 925 -7.93 26.68 -20.70
N TRP A 926 -8.78 25.68 -20.96
CA TRP A 926 -10.22 25.86 -21.14
C TRP A 926 -10.97 24.56 -20.85
N LEU A 927 -12.26 24.71 -20.60
CA LEU A 927 -13.22 23.60 -20.47
C LEU A 927 -14.53 23.95 -21.19
N GLU A 928 -15.26 22.92 -21.58
CA GLU A 928 -16.64 22.94 -22.06
C GLU A 928 -17.49 21.99 -21.24
N LEU A 929 -18.64 22.48 -20.81
CA LEU A 929 -19.67 21.63 -20.20
C LEU A 929 -20.91 21.73 -21.08
N THR A 930 -21.32 20.59 -21.65
CA THR A 930 -22.42 20.53 -22.60
C THR A 930 -23.41 19.43 -22.28
N ASN A 931 -24.64 19.59 -22.71
CA ASN A 931 -25.64 18.55 -22.73
C ASN A 931 -25.53 17.66 -23.99
N SER A 932 -26.41 16.67 -24.11
CA SER A 932 -26.46 15.76 -25.26
C SER A 932 -26.80 16.45 -26.59
N GLU A 933 -27.32 17.69 -26.58
CA GLU A 933 -27.60 18.49 -27.74
C GLU A 933 -26.43 19.39 -28.17
N GLY A 934 -25.33 19.38 -27.39
CA GLY A 934 -24.15 20.25 -27.62
C GLY A 934 -24.34 21.69 -27.13
N VAL A 935 -25.41 21.98 -26.40
CA VAL A 935 -25.66 23.26 -25.74
C VAL A 935 -24.96 23.31 -24.41
N GLY A 936 -24.32 24.42 -24.06
CA GLY A 936 -23.62 24.51 -22.78
C GLY A 936 -22.84 25.77 -22.54
N VAL A 937 -21.71 25.65 -21.86
CA VAL A 937 -20.78 26.75 -21.57
C VAL A 937 -19.34 26.32 -21.86
N ARG A 938 -18.56 27.27 -22.33
CA ARG A 938 -17.11 27.21 -22.41
C ARG A 938 -16.52 28.21 -21.42
N VAL A 939 -15.54 27.76 -20.65
CA VAL A 939 -14.75 28.60 -19.75
C VAL A 939 -13.30 28.60 -20.22
N GLU A 940 -12.74 29.78 -20.46
CA GLU A 940 -11.37 29.97 -20.95
C GLU A 940 -10.57 30.73 -19.90
N GLY A 941 -9.40 30.21 -19.50
CA GLY A 941 -8.51 30.89 -18.57
C GLY A 941 -7.82 32.09 -19.18
N LEU A 942 -7.51 33.10 -18.38
CA LEU A 942 -6.54 34.16 -18.70
C LEU A 942 -5.11 33.76 -18.25
N GLN A 943 -4.98 32.66 -17.57
CA GLN A 943 -3.82 31.90 -17.08
C GLN A 943 -4.26 30.44 -16.88
N PRO A 944 -3.37 29.51 -16.52
CA PRO A 944 -3.78 28.16 -16.12
C PRO A 944 -4.80 28.20 -14.98
N LEU A 945 -5.82 27.36 -15.06
CA LEU A 945 -6.90 27.21 -14.07
C LEU A 945 -6.79 25.88 -13.35
N SER A 946 -7.34 25.83 -12.14
CA SER A 946 -7.69 24.61 -11.43
C SER A 946 -9.21 24.45 -11.46
N ILE A 947 -9.70 23.28 -11.86
CA ILE A 947 -11.15 23.07 -12.03
C ILE A 947 -11.63 21.78 -11.37
N SER A 948 -12.91 21.76 -10.99
CA SER A 948 -13.66 20.51 -10.76
C SER A 948 -15.09 20.68 -11.26
N ALA A 949 -15.67 19.61 -11.83
CA ALA A 949 -17.04 19.62 -12.35
C ALA A 949 -17.72 18.29 -12.04
N MET A 950 -18.58 18.26 -11.01
CA MET A 950 -19.20 17.03 -10.52
C MET A 950 -20.59 17.31 -9.91
N PRO A 951 -21.47 16.31 -9.76
CA PRO A 951 -22.79 16.52 -9.15
C PRO A 951 -22.75 16.53 -7.61
N TYR A 952 -21.70 17.07 -7.00
CA TYR A 952 -21.53 17.16 -5.55
C TYR A 952 -20.96 18.52 -5.17
N ARG A 953 -21.41 19.04 -4.04
CA ARG A 953 -20.82 20.23 -3.40
C ARG A 953 -19.77 19.79 -2.36
N SER A 954 -18.82 20.67 -2.05
CA SER A 954 -17.87 20.45 -0.96
C SER A 954 -18.56 20.12 0.37
N GLU A 955 -19.75 20.69 0.59
CA GLU A 955 -20.56 20.49 1.79
C GLU A 955 -21.18 19.08 1.89
N ASP A 956 -21.33 18.37 0.77
CA ASP A 956 -21.82 16.99 0.75
C ASP A 956 -20.73 15.98 1.20
N LEU A 957 -19.48 16.36 1.02
CA LEU A 957 -18.29 15.57 1.35
C LEU A 957 -17.69 15.97 2.72
N ASP A 958 -18.20 17.02 3.36
CA ASP A 958 -17.64 17.62 4.57
C ASP A 958 -18.56 17.43 5.79
N PRO A 959 -18.19 16.62 6.78
CA PRO A 959 -18.99 16.36 7.97
C PRO A 959 -19.02 17.53 8.97
N GLY A 960 -18.24 18.60 8.76
CA GLY A 960 -18.17 19.77 9.64
C GLY A 960 -16.86 19.87 10.42
N LEU A 961 -16.94 20.23 11.72
CA LEU A 961 -15.76 20.46 12.56
C LEU A 961 -15.23 19.20 13.23
N SER A 962 -15.99 18.15 13.28
CA SER A 962 -15.59 16.84 13.80
C SER A 962 -15.77 15.76 12.74
N LYS A 963 -14.81 14.90 12.68
CA LYS A 963 -14.85 13.71 11.84
C LYS A 963 -16.06 12.85 12.26
N LYS A 964 -16.79 12.33 11.30
CA LYS A 964 -17.94 11.46 11.52
C LYS A 964 -17.75 10.20 10.72
N GLN A 965 -18.35 9.11 11.18
CA GLN A 965 -18.48 7.91 10.38
C GLN A 965 -19.25 8.27 9.10
N MET A 966 -18.65 8.05 7.94
CA MET A 966 -19.22 8.45 6.66
C MET A 966 -18.58 7.62 5.54
N HIS A 967 -19.44 7.13 4.63
CA HIS A 967 -19.01 6.30 3.52
C HIS A 967 -19.42 6.93 2.20
N TYR A 968 -18.82 6.50 1.11
CA TYR A 968 -19.22 6.93 -0.23
C TYR A 968 -20.70 6.64 -0.52
N SER A 969 -21.22 5.53 0.00
CA SER A 969 -22.64 5.17 -0.12
C SER A 969 -23.61 6.10 0.60
N ASP A 970 -23.13 6.96 1.53
CA ASP A 970 -23.96 7.89 2.28
C ASP A 970 -24.25 9.19 1.52
N ILE A 971 -23.52 9.46 0.43
CA ILE A 971 -23.68 10.65 -0.37
C ILE A 971 -24.57 10.44 -1.59
N GLU A 972 -25.33 11.45 -1.94
CA GLU A 972 -26.26 11.42 -3.07
C GLU A 972 -25.88 12.46 -4.12
N PRO A 973 -25.82 12.12 -5.40
CA PRO A 973 -25.58 13.10 -6.45
C PRO A 973 -26.71 14.14 -6.52
N ARG A 974 -26.34 15.39 -6.68
CA ARG A 974 -27.30 16.50 -6.83
C ARG A 974 -27.87 16.56 -8.24
N ARG A 975 -29.03 17.19 -8.35
CA ARG A 975 -29.65 17.48 -9.65
C ARG A 975 -29.12 18.75 -10.29
N GLU A 976 -27.78 18.89 -10.24
CA GLU A 976 -27.03 20.02 -10.81
C GLU A 976 -25.57 19.61 -10.96
N VAL A 977 -24.87 20.19 -11.91
CA VAL A 977 -23.41 20.09 -12.01
C VAL A 977 -22.81 21.28 -11.28
N VAL A 978 -21.97 21.00 -10.30
CA VAL A 978 -21.20 21.99 -9.56
C VAL A 978 -19.87 22.18 -10.28
N LEU A 979 -19.69 23.33 -10.92
CA LEU A 979 -18.45 23.72 -11.55
C LEU A 979 -17.69 24.66 -10.62
N GLN A 980 -16.45 24.33 -10.34
CA GLN A 980 -15.50 25.20 -9.66
C GLN A 980 -14.41 25.62 -10.64
N VAL A 981 -14.09 26.91 -10.63
CA VAL A 981 -13.06 27.51 -11.48
C VAL A 981 -12.17 28.34 -10.56
N ASP A 982 -10.98 27.81 -10.28
CA ASP A 982 -10.07 28.34 -9.29
C ASP A 982 -8.75 28.81 -9.94
N LEU A 983 -8.06 29.71 -9.27
CA LEU A 983 -6.65 29.93 -9.50
C LEU A 983 -5.88 28.67 -9.07
N ALA A 984 -6.11 28.22 -7.81
CA ALA A 984 -5.42 27.10 -7.21
C ALA A 984 -6.18 26.60 -5.96
N GLN A 985 -5.85 25.38 -5.57
CA GLN A 985 -6.12 24.81 -4.25
C GLN A 985 -4.81 24.61 -3.48
N ARG A 986 -4.91 24.58 -2.16
CA ARG A 986 -3.89 24.04 -1.26
C ARG A 986 -3.52 22.61 -1.67
N GLY A 987 -2.25 22.24 -1.63
CA GLY A 987 -1.77 20.88 -1.88
C GLY A 987 -2.43 19.84 -0.98
N LEU A 988 -2.26 18.58 -1.33
CA LEU A 988 -2.80 17.44 -0.58
C LEU A 988 -1.93 17.10 0.65
N GLY A 989 -0.61 17.30 0.53
CA GLY A 989 0.38 16.74 1.45
C GLY A 989 0.60 15.25 1.21
N GLY A 990 1.50 14.67 1.94
CA GLY A 990 1.85 13.26 1.78
C GLY A 990 2.99 12.79 2.68
N ASP A 991 3.51 13.67 3.56
CA ASP A 991 4.56 13.26 4.50
C ASP A 991 3.98 12.34 5.57
N ASP A 992 2.92 12.75 6.24
CA ASP A 992 2.12 11.97 7.19
C ASP A 992 0.66 12.43 7.21
N THR A 993 -0.20 11.72 7.96
CA THR A 993 -1.63 12.07 8.13
C THR A 993 -1.98 12.47 9.57
N TRP A 994 -1.00 12.77 10.43
CA TRP A 994 -1.22 13.12 11.85
C TRP A 994 -0.62 14.48 12.26
N GLY A 995 -0.19 15.31 11.31
CA GLY A 995 0.28 16.67 11.63
C GLY A 995 0.97 17.39 10.51
N ALA A 996 1.54 16.70 9.54
CA ALA A 996 2.24 17.31 8.43
C ALA A 996 1.34 18.24 7.60
N GLN A 997 1.91 19.37 7.21
CA GLN A 997 1.27 20.31 6.29
C GLN A 997 1.80 20.05 4.88
N PRO A 998 1.05 20.35 3.81
CA PRO A 998 1.64 20.46 2.48
C PRO A 998 2.84 21.40 2.51
N HIS A 999 3.84 21.15 1.68
CA HIS A 999 5.04 21.97 1.61
C HIS A 999 4.70 23.41 1.19
N ASP A 1000 5.51 24.38 1.64
CA ASP A 1000 5.23 25.81 1.45
C ASP A 1000 4.90 26.24 0.00
N PRO A 1001 5.52 25.69 -1.08
CA PRO A 1001 5.15 26.04 -2.45
C PRO A 1001 3.71 25.70 -2.85
N TYR A 1002 3.10 24.74 -2.13
CA TYR A 1002 1.75 24.24 -2.42
C TYR A 1002 0.67 24.82 -1.50
N ARG A 1003 1.04 25.78 -0.65
CA ARG A 1003 0.15 26.45 0.30
C ARG A 1003 -0.26 27.83 -0.19
N LEU A 1004 -1.49 28.21 0.09
CA LEU A 1004 -2.02 29.51 -0.32
C LEU A 1004 -1.90 30.53 0.81
N THR A 1005 -0.68 31.01 1.05
CA THR A 1005 -0.30 31.91 2.18
C THR A 1005 0.07 33.34 1.77
N ALA A 1006 0.04 33.69 0.46
CA ALA A 1006 0.39 35.04 -0.02
C ALA A 1006 -0.61 36.10 0.48
N GLU A 1007 -0.17 37.36 0.48
CA GLU A 1007 -1.02 38.51 0.89
C GLU A 1007 -2.05 38.89 -0.17
N LYS A 1008 -1.78 38.54 -1.44
CA LYS A 1008 -2.65 38.84 -2.57
C LYS A 1008 -2.69 37.68 -3.55
N TYR A 1009 -3.87 37.44 -4.11
CA TYR A 1009 -4.08 36.56 -5.25
C TYR A 1009 -4.97 37.25 -6.28
N SER A 1010 -4.72 36.97 -7.55
CA SER A 1010 -5.58 37.42 -8.65
C SER A 1010 -5.62 36.39 -9.75
N TYR A 1011 -6.76 36.27 -10.41
CA TYR A 1011 -6.92 35.45 -11.61
C TYR A 1011 -8.13 35.90 -12.42
N GLY A 1012 -8.28 35.35 -13.65
CA GLY A 1012 -9.42 35.64 -14.47
C GLY A 1012 -9.75 34.53 -15.43
N TYR A 1013 -10.97 34.54 -15.90
CA TYR A 1013 -11.50 33.63 -16.91
C TYR A 1013 -12.63 34.26 -17.71
N ILE A 1014 -12.97 33.64 -18.84
CA ILE A 1014 -14.03 34.07 -19.73
C ILE A 1014 -15.09 32.98 -19.83
N ILE A 1015 -16.35 33.32 -19.67
CA ILE A 1015 -17.50 32.45 -19.91
C ILE A 1015 -18.14 32.75 -21.25
N ARG A 1016 -18.29 31.73 -22.08
CA ARG A 1016 -18.97 31.80 -23.36
C ARG A 1016 -20.13 30.83 -23.43
N PRO A 1017 -21.34 31.24 -23.74
CA PRO A 1017 -22.39 30.29 -24.09
C PRO A 1017 -22.02 29.50 -25.34
N ILE A 1018 -22.38 28.21 -25.34
CA ILE A 1018 -22.32 27.34 -26.50
C ILE A 1018 -23.77 27.11 -26.96
N ASP A 1019 -24.13 27.66 -28.12
CA ASP A 1019 -25.41 27.40 -28.76
C ASP A 1019 -25.19 26.41 -29.92
N LYS A 1020 -26.27 25.74 -30.39
CA LYS A 1020 -26.18 24.81 -31.51
C LYS A 1020 -25.65 25.45 -32.78
#